data_908f2a17d3b383f607f13ebccfb7359e
#
_entry.id   908f2a17d3b383f607f13ebccfb7359e
#
_cell.length_a   1.000
_cell.length_b   1.000
_cell.length_c   1.000
_cell.angle_alpha   90.00
_cell.angle_beta   90.00
_cell.angle_gamma   90.00
#
_symmetry.space_group_name_H-M   'P 1'
#
loop_
_entity.id
_entity.type
_entity.pdbx_description
1 polymer ?
#
loop_
_entity_poly.entity_id
_entity_poly.type
_entity_poly.pdbx_seq_one_letter_code
_entity_poly.pdbx_strand_id
1 'polypeptide(L)'
;MKETDTRFDAAAFFGGTSCEAYRYLGAHCTRREGEDGYVFRVWAPNAARVSVVGDFCGWDAGAYPMARNAFGLWERFIPGLQRFDAYKYAVSSAQGKTVLKADPYALHAETRPGTASKLYDLPDYRWGDGAWRASRASAPIDRSPLNIYEVHLGSWKKRENGDFYDYRSLARELADYVLNLGYNCVELMPVTEYPLDDSWGYQCTGYFAATSRYGTPEDFMYFVDRLHQKGVSVILDWVPSHFCKDEHGLIDFDGTPCYEYADPLKREHAGWGTRVFDYGRGEVRSFLLSSAAFWLREFHVDGLRVDAVASMLYLDYGRENGCWTPNRNGGRENLEAIDFLRTLNDTVHRIAPHALMIAEESTAWPLVTRPPQDGGLGFTLKWNMGWMNDMCHYLKLDPWFRQFHHKDITFSLMYAFSENFVLPISHDEVVHMKGSLRGKMPGDDRQQLSGVRAFTAYLLAHPGKKLTFMGAELGQWHEWDFAGQLDWYLLENRENQQMQRFFKEINRFYLSQSPLWEIDFSWEGFEWLVADDNHNNVVVFLRRDREGRTLIAAVNFSPVGQGEYRFGVPPKKIYREVFSTDLPEYGGTGDWRNEKSIEVLPIPSHGREQSVCVKLPPLGAAFFAGEGEWESREKTTEPSGV
;
A
#
# COMPACT_ATOMS: atom_id res chain seq x y z
N MET A 1 22.94 -27.03 -11.83
CA MET A 1 21.76 -26.61 -12.62
C MET A 1 20.71 -27.71 -12.52
N LYS A 2 19.51 -27.39 -11.98
CA LYS A 2 18.37 -28.32 -12.03
C LYS A 2 17.79 -28.20 -13.44
N GLU A 3 17.60 -29.34 -14.16
CA GLU A 3 16.71 -29.38 -15.31
C GLU A 3 15.31 -29.00 -14.83
N THR A 4 14.95 -27.74 -14.94
CA THR A 4 13.57 -27.28 -14.72
C THR A 4 12.81 -27.49 -16.02
N ASP A 5 12.48 -28.75 -16.34
CA ASP A 5 11.44 -29.03 -17.33
C ASP A 5 10.08 -28.73 -16.68
N THR A 6 9.80 -27.44 -16.49
CA THR A 6 8.50 -26.97 -16.02
C THR A 6 7.49 -27.22 -17.14
N ARG A 7 6.68 -28.23 -16.96
CA ARG A 7 5.61 -28.60 -17.91
C ARG A 7 4.61 -27.45 -17.97
N PHE A 8 4.46 -26.86 -19.16
CA PHE A 8 3.49 -25.80 -19.40
C PHE A 8 2.06 -26.34 -19.28
N ASP A 9 1.30 -25.80 -18.32
CA ASP A 9 -0.13 -26.08 -18.22
C ASP A 9 -0.91 -25.13 -19.14
N ALA A 10 -1.06 -25.56 -20.39
CA ALA A 10 -1.77 -24.80 -21.41
C ALA A 10 -3.25 -24.59 -21.03
N ALA A 11 -3.90 -25.58 -20.40
CA ALA A 11 -5.29 -25.48 -20.02
C ALA A 11 -5.51 -24.39 -18.97
N ALA A 12 -4.67 -24.36 -17.94
CA ALA A 12 -4.71 -23.31 -16.91
C ALA A 12 -4.36 -21.93 -17.50
N PHE A 13 -3.36 -21.84 -18.37
CA PHE A 13 -2.92 -20.56 -18.96
C PHE A 13 -4.00 -19.94 -19.83
N PHE A 14 -4.53 -20.67 -20.80
CA PHE A 14 -5.59 -20.19 -21.69
C PHE A 14 -6.96 -20.10 -20.98
N GLY A 15 -7.16 -20.89 -19.93
CA GLY A 15 -8.35 -20.81 -19.06
C GLY A 15 -8.36 -19.64 -18.08
N GLY A 16 -7.26 -18.89 -17.96
CA GLY A 16 -7.19 -17.72 -17.08
C GLY A 16 -7.06 -18.04 -15.58
N THR A 17 -6.49 -19.20 -15.25
CA THR A 17 -6.32 -19.69 -13.88
C THR A 17 -4.87 -19.99 -13.48
N SER A 18 -3.91 -19.89 -14.43
CA SER A 18 -2.50 -20.09 -14.15
C SER A 18 -1.93 -18.96 -13.29
N CYS A 19 -1.28 -19.31 -12.18
CA CYS A 19 -0.52 -18.38 -11.34
C CYS A 19 0.98 -18.65 -11.36
N GLU A 20 1.47 -19.44 -12.32
CA GLU A 20 2.88 -19.85 -12.44
C GLU A 20 3.42 -19.72 -13.88
N ALA A 21 2.74 -18.95 -14.74
CA ALA A 21 3.14 -18.79 -16.12
C ALA A 21 4.58 -18.25 -16.28
N TYR A 22 5.07 -17.45 -15.33
CA TYR A 22 6.44 -16.91 -15.28
C TYR A 22 7.52 -18.00 -15.14
N ARG A 23 7.16 -19.21 -14.73
CA ARG A 23 8.09 -20.35 -14.63
C ARG A 23 8.37 -20.98 -16.00
N TYR A 24 7.52 -20.70 -16.98
CA TYR A 24 7.65 -21.21 -18.33
C TYR A 24 7.88 -20.11 -19.36
N LEU A 25 7.09 -19.03 -19.33
CA LEU A 25 7.24 -17.89 -20.22
C LEU A 25 8.35 -16.96 -19.73
N GLY A 26 8.96 -16.24 -20.68
CA GLY A 26 10.16 -15.44 -20.43
C GLY A 26 11.44 -16.14 -20.89
N ALA A 27 12.58 -15.66 -20.41
CA ALA A 27 13.90 -16.22 -20.67
C ALA A 27 14.39 -17.03 -19.47
N HIS A 28 14.72 -18.31 -19.69
CA HIS A 28 15.14 -19.23 -18.63
C HIS A 28 16.47 -19.90 -18.97
N CYS A 29 17.41 -19.89 -18.02
CA CYS A 29 18.66 -20.63 -18.13
C CYS A 29 18.38 -22.13 -18.19
N THR A 30 18.95 -22.81 -19.16
CA THR A 30 18.76 -24.25 -19.35
C THR A 30 19.92 -24.85 -20.11
N ARG A 31 19.97 -26.18 -20.13
CA ARG A 31 20.94 -26.93 -20.96
C ARG A 31 20.21 -27.74 -22.00
N ARG A 32 20.54 -27.54 -23.26
CA ARG A 32 20.00 -28.31 -24.39
C ARG A 32 21.13 -28.86 -25.24
N GLU A 33 21.05 -30.11 -25.64
CA GLU A 33 22.03 -30.78 -26.50
C GLU A 33 23.50 -30.67 -26.01
N GLY A 34 23.67 -30.56 -24.68
CA GLY A 34 24.99 -30.44 -24.05
C GLY A 34 25.52 -29.02 -23.90
N GLU A 35 24.85 -28.02 -24.44
CA GLU A 35 25.22 -26.60 -24.36
C GLU A 35 24.36 -25.85 -23.34
N ASP A 36 25.03 -25.03 -22.51
CA ASP A 36 24.37 -24.10 -21.58
C ASP A 36 23.92 -22.84 -22.33
N GLY A 37 22.75 -22.33 -22.01
CA GLY A 37 22.18 -21.14 -22.66
C GLY A 37 20.83 -20.76 -22.10
N TYR A 38 20.07 -19.98 -22.82
CA TYR A 38 18.73 -19.54 -22.44
C TYR A 38 17.68 -19.99 -23.44
N VAL A 39 16.55 -20.45 -22.96
CA VAL A 39 15.33 -20.63 -23.73
C VAL A 39 14.42 -19.42 -23.55
N PHE A 40 14.00 -18.82 -24.65
CA PHE A 40 13.09 -17.69 -24.71
C PHE A 40 11.71 -18.18 -25.12
N ARG A 41 10.68 -17.76 -24.40
CA ARG A 41 9.29 -18.09 -24.70
C ARG A 41 8.40 -16.87 -24.52
N VAL A 42 7.62 -16.54 -25.54
CA VAL A 42 6.71 -15.41 -25.53
C VAL A 42 5.39 -15.75 -26.19
N TRP A 43 4.31 -15.23 -25.65
CA TRP A 43 2.97 -15.32 -26.21
C TRP A 43 2.71 -14.11 -27.10
N ALA A 44 2.56 -14.36 -28.41
CA ALA A 44 2.29 -13.34 -29.43
C ALA A 44 1.46 -13.99 -30.56
N PRO A 45 0.15 -14.23 -30.33
CA PRO A 45 -0.66 -15.12 -31.18
C PRO A 45 -0.88 -14.59 -32.58
N ASN A 46 -0.85 -13.26 -32.79
CA ASN A 46 -1.13 -12.64 -34.08
C ASN A 46 0.15 -12.13 -34.80
N ALA A 47 1.32 -12.30 -34.16
CA ALA A 47 2.57 -11.94 -34.80
C ALA A 47 2.83 -12.80 -36.05
N ALA A 48 3.31 -12.18 -37.13
CA ALA A 48 3.76 -12.88 -38.34
C ALA A 48 5.14 -13.52 -38.13
N ARG A 49 6.03 -12.86 -37.37
CA ARG A 49 7.36 -13.33 -37.00
C ARG A 49 7.76 -12.76 -35.64
N VAL A 50 8.50 -13.54 -34.89
CA VAL A 50 9.18 -13.10 -33.67
C VAL A 50 10.63 -13.56 -33.73
N SER A 51 11.56 -12.71 -33.33
CA SER A 51 12.99 -13.04 -33.19
C SER A 51 13.52 -12.51 -31.87
N VAL A 52 14.48 -13.19 -31.27
CA VAL A 52 15.25 -12.65 -30.15
C VAL A 52 16.39 -11.80 -30.69
N VAL A 53 16.52 -10.58 -30.13
CA VAL A 53 17.60 -9.66 -30.50
C VAL A 53 18.29 -9.15 -29.24
N GLY A 54 19.55 -8.78 -29.37
CA GLY A 54 20.34 -8.24 -28.25
C GLY A 54 21.76 -7.89 -28.72
N ASP A 55 22.60 -7.46 -27.76
CA ASP A 55 24.00 -7.12 -28.06
C ASP A 55 24.77 -8.30 -28.66
N PHE A 56 24.43 -9.52 -28.24
CA PHE A 56 25.04 -10.78 -28.74
C PHE A 56 24.81 -11.06 -30.22
N CYS A 57 23.95 -10.32 -30.89
CA CYS A 57 23.71 -10.43 -32.32
C CYS A 57 23.68 -9.07 -33.04
N GLY A 58 24.18 -8.00 -32.41
CA GLY A 58 24.13 -6.65 -32.96
C GLY A 58 22.71 -6.15 -33.24
N TRP A 59 21.73 -6.65 -32.50
CA TRP A 59 20.29 -6.31 -32.63
C TRP A 59 19.66 -6.70 -33.97
N ASP A 60 20.29 -7.66 -34.70
CA ASP A 60 19.79 -8.15 -36.00
C ASP A 60 18.58 -9.08 -35.82
N ALA A 61 17.41 -8.64 -36.28
CA ALA A 61 16.17 -9.42 -36.24
C ALA A 61 16.20 -10.70 -37.13
N GLY A 62 17.20 -10.85 -38.00
CA GLY A 62 17.42 -12.05 -38.82
C GLY A 62 18.17 -13.16 -38.08
N ALA A 63 18.93 -12.85 -37.03
CA ALA A 63 19.87 -13.77 -36.40
C ALA A 63 19.22 -14.95 -35.65
N TYR A 64 18.20 -14.66 -34.82
CA TYR A 64 17.58 -15.68 -33.98
C TYR A 64 16.03 -15.70 -34.10
N PRO A 65 15.51 -16.15 -35.28
CA PRO A 65 14.05 -16.32 -35.43
C PRO A 65 13.53 -17.40 -34.49
N MET A 66 12.34 -17.16 -33.91
CA MET A 66 11.67 -18.08 -33.02
C MET A 66 10.72 -19.01 -33.80
N ALA A 67 10.54 -20.22 -33.30
CA ALA A 67 9.53 -21.16 -33.79
C ALA A 67 8.19 -20.95 -33.08
N ARG A 68 7.11 -20.88 -33.87
CA ARG A 68 5.73 -20.74 -33.34
C ARG A 68 5.07 -22.11 -33.18
N ASN A 69 4.43 -22.34 -32.05
CA ASN A 69 3.57 -23.51 -31.85
C ASN A 69 2.09 -23.25 -32.20
N ALA A 70 1.24 -24.26 -32.09
CA ALA A 70 -0.17 -24.17 -32.41
C ALA A 70 -0.97 -23.22 -31.48
N PHE A 71 -0.43 -22.86 -30.31
CA PHE A 71 -1.06 -22.00 -29.33
C PHE A 71 -0.64 -20.51 -29.43
N GLY A 72 0.15 -20.16 -30.46
CA GLY A 72 0.67 -18.79 -30.60
C GLY A 72 1.80 -18.45 -29.64
N LEU A 73 2.42 -19.44 -29.04
CA LEU A 73 3.64 -19.30 -28.27
C LEU A 73 4.84 -19.43 -29.21
N TRP A 74 5.82 -18.58 -29.02
CA TRP A 74 7.06 -18.56 -29.75
C TRP A 74 8.21 -19.03 -28.86
N GLU A 75 9.09 -19.89 -29.36
CA GLU A 75 10.22 -20.43 -28.61
C GLU A 75 11.53 -20.38 -29.42
N ARG A 76 12.63 -20.06 -28.74
CA ARG A 76 13.98 -20.16 -29.24
C ARG A 76 14.96 -20.49 -28.11
N PHE A 77 15.86 -21.46 -28.32
CA PHE A 77 17.05 -21.66 -27.50
C PHE A 77 18.24 -20.98 -28.11
N ILE A 78 19.05 -20.27 -27.32
CA ILE A 78 20.30 -19.62 -27.73
C ILE A 78 21.39 -20.03 -26.74
N PRO A 79 22.44 -20.75 -27.23
CA PRO A 79 23.55 -21.15 -26.38
C PRO A 79 24.50 -19.99 -26.10
N GLY A 80 25.32 -20.12 -25.05
CA GLY A 80 26.44 -19.23 -24.73
C GLY A 80 26.08 -17.88 -24.12
N LEU A 81 24.78 -17.56 -23.99
CA LEU A 81 24.33 -16.34 -23.36
C LEU A 81 24.55 -16.38 -21.83
N GLN A 82 24.75 -15.19 -21.24
CA GLN A 82 25.07 -15.01 -19.83
C GLN A 82 24.05 -14.12 -19.12
N ARG A 83 24.01 -14.27 -17.81
CA ARG A 83 23.25 -13.36 -16.91
C ARG A 83 23.65 -11.91 -17.20
N PHE A 84 22.65 -11.03 -17.28
CA PHE A 84 22.71 -9.61 -17.62
C PHE A 84 22.87 -9.27 -19.10
N ASP A 85 22.97 -10.23 -20.01
CA ASP A 85 22.89 -9.91 -21.43
C ASP A 85 21.55 -9.23 -21.73
N ALA A 86 21.61 -8.11 -22.46
CA ALA A 86 20.43 -7.34 -22.83
C ALA A 86 19.74 -7.97 -24.05
N TYR A 87 18.41 -8.05 -24.02
CA TYR A 87 17.63 -8.59 -25.12
C TYR A 87 16.26 -7.95 -25.24
N LYS A 88 15.66 -8.08 -26.42
CA LYS A 88 14.26 -7.80 -26.75
C LYS A 88 13.69 -8.86 -27.68
N TYR A 89 12.39 -8.82 -27.87
CA TYR A 89 11.74 -9.50 -28.97
C TYR A 89 11.52 -8.53 -30.15
N ALA A 90 12.02 -8.85 -31.33
CA ALA A 90 11.66 -8.17 -32.58
C ALA A 90 10.36 -8.82 -33.07
N VAL A 91 9.24 -8.17 -32.82
CA VAL A 91 7.90 -8.67 -33.14
C VAL A 91 7.41 -8.01 -34.42
N SER A 92 7.17 -8.81 -35.45
CA SER A 92 6.64 -8.34 -36.72
C SER A 92 5.14 -8.63 -36.81
N SER A 93 4.33 -7.60 -36.99
CA SER A 93 2.90 -7.73 -37.17
C SER A 93 2.53 -8.35 -38.53
N ALA A 94 1.29 -8.77 -38.69
CA ALA A 94 0.76 -9.26 -39.98
C ALA A 94 0.86 -8.22 -41.11
N GLN A 95 0.91 -6.93 -40.77
CA GLN A 95 1.07 -5.81 -41.70
C GLN A 95 2.54 -5.50 -42.03
N GLY A 96 3.48 -6.24 -41.47
CA GLY A 96 4.91 -6.11 -41.75
C GLY A 96 5.66 -5.06 -40.91
N LYS A 97 4.98 -4.34 -40.00
CA LYS A 97 5.66 -3.46 -39.03
C LYS A 97 6.37 -4.31 -37.99
N THR A 98 7.66 -4.07 -37.75
CA THR A 98 8.47 -4.71 -36.71
C THR A 98 8.71 -3.72 -35.55
N VAL A 99 8.46 -4.14 -34.33
CA VAL A 99 8.69 -3.37 -33.12
C VAL A 99 9.54 -4.19 -32.15
N LEU A 100 10.47 -3.51 -31.47
CA LEU A 100 11.31 -4.13 -30.44
C LEU A 100 10.58 -4.08 -29.08
N LYS A 101 10.10 -5.22 -28.61
CA LYS A 101 9.34 -5.40 -27.37
C LYS A 101 10.24 -5.91 -26.24
N ALA A 102 10.11 -5.32 -25.04
CA ALA A 102 10.63 -5.95 -23.85
C ALA A 102 9.88 -7.26 -23.56
N ASP A 103 10.53 -8.17 -22.86
CA ASP A 103 9.89 -9.42 -22.48
C ASP A 103 8.85 -9.17 -21.35
N PRO A 104 7.57 -9.51 -21.56
CA PRO A 104 6.52 -9.32 -20.54
C PRO A 104 6.79 -10.07 -19.22
N TYR A 105 7.58 -11.15 -19.28
CA TYR A 105 7.93 -12.00 -18.13
C TYR A 105 9.38 -11.82 -17.68
N ALA A 106 10.08 -10.76 -18.14
CA ALA A 106 11.46 -10.51 -17.74
C ALA A 106 11.57 -10.33 -16.22
N LEU A 107 12.56 -10.96 -15.62
CA LEU A 107 12.84 -10.88 -14.19
C LEU A 107 13.73 -9.67 -13.82
N HIS A 108 14.36 -9.05 -14.84
CA HIS A 108 15.20 -7.87 -14.70
C HIS A 108 15.20 -7.03 -15.97
N ALA A 109 15.45 -5.74 -15.84
CA ALA A 109 15.46 -4.79 -16.94
C ALA A 109 16.73 -3.94 -16.95
N GLU A 110 17.01 -3.29 -18.08
CA GLU A 110 17.96 -2.20 -18.11
C GLU A 110 17.50 -1.04 -17.24
N THR A 111 18.49 -0.35 -16.66
CA THR A 111 18.22 0.92 -16.00
C THR A 111 17.98 1.99 -17.06
N ARG A 112 16.97 2.82 -16.84
CA ARG A 112 16.65 3.91 -17.75
C ARG A 112 17.89 4.77 -18.11
N PRO A 113 18.00 5.30 -19.32
CA PRO A 113 17.00 5.32 -20.41
C PRO A 113 16.93 4.03 -21.23
N GLY A 114 17.68 2.99 -20.88
CA GLY A 114 17.59 1.68 -21.50
C GLY A 114 16.19 1.07 -21.35
N THR A 115 15.75 0.28 -22.33
CA THR A 115 14.40 -0.30 -22.38
C THR A 115 14.41 -1.79 -22.69
N ALA A 116 15.58 -2.44 -22.66
CA ALA A 116 15.69 -3.86 -22.89
C ALA A 116 15.44 -4.65 -21.59
N SER A 117 15.03 -5.88 -21.75
CA SER A 117 15.07 -6.89 -20.70
C SER A 117 16.50 -7.39 -20.51
N LYS A 118 16.85 -7.82 -19.31
CA LYS A 118 18.13 -8.47 -19.02
C LYS A 118 17.91 -9.91 -18.63
N LEU A 119 18.77 -10.79 -19.14
CA LEU A 119 18.79 -12.19 -18.70
C LEU A 119 19.08 -12.25 -17.20
N TYR A 120 18.18 -12.89 -16.46
CA TYR A 120 18.31 -13.02 -15.04
C TYR A 120 17.58 -14.28 -14.56
N ASP A 121 18.27 -15.06 -13.74
CA ASP A 121 17.67 -16.20 -13.06
C ASP A 121 17.56 -15.85 -11.61
N LEU A 122 16.42 -16.14 -10.98
CA LEU A 122 16.27 -15.95 -9.55
C LEU A 122 17.26 -16.88 -8.83
N PRO A 123 18.13 -16.33 -7.96
CA PRO A 123 19.07 -17.14 -7.22
C PRO A 123 18.34 -18.06 -6.24
N ASP A 124 19.01 -19.15 -5.83
CA ASP A 124 18.61 -19.89 -4.63
C ASP A 124 18.89 -18.99 -3.39
N TYR A 125 18.12 -17.90 -3.23
CA TYR A 125 18.28 -16.95 -2.14
C TYR A 125 18.02 -17.64 -0.80
N ARG A 126 18.94 -17.47 0.15
CA ARG A 126 18.81 -18.06 1.49
C ARG A 126 18.07 -17.08 2.39
N TRP A 127 16.77 -17.26 2.48
CA TRP A 127 15.90 -16.48 3.32
C TRP A 127 16.19 -16.68 4.81
N GLY A 128 16.30 -15.57 5.55
CA GLY A 128 16.39 -15.55 7.01
C GLY A 128 15.05 -15.32 7.73
N ASP A 129 13.96 -15.24 6.99
CA ASP A 129 12.62 -14.82 7.43
C ASP A 129 11.73 -15.95 7.98
N GLY A 130 12.25 -17.15 8.17
CA GLY A 130 11.45 -18.32 8.60
C GLY A 130 10.64 -18.09 9.88
N ALA A 131 11.22 -17.41 10.88
CA ALA A 131 10.54 -17.08 12.13
C ALA A 131 9.40 -16.07 11.88
N TRP A 132 9.62 -15.06 11.01
CA TRP A 132 8.62 -14.09 10.61
C TRP A 132 7.41 -14.75 9.97
N ARG A 133 7.62 -15.56 8.95
CA ARG A 133 6.55 -16.29 8.25
C ARG A 133 5.74 -17.20 9.18
N ALA A 134 6.41 -17.87 10.11
CA ALA A 134 5.73 -18.68 11.13
C ALA A 134 4.87 -17.85 12.07
N SER A 135 5.34 -16.65 12.48
CA SER A 135 4.58 -15.76 13.35
C SER A 135 3.34 -15.18 12.65
N ARG A 136 3.43 -14.85 11.36
CA ARG A 136 2.31 -14.36 10.55
C ARG A 136 1.18 -15.40 10.45
N ALA A 137 1.54 -16.68 10.37
CA ALA A 137 0.56 -17.77 10.32
C ALA A 137 -0.34 -17.85 11.57
N SER A 138 0.11 -17.28 12.71
CA SER A 138 -0.63 -17.29 13.98
C SER A 138 -1.27 -15.95 14.35
N ALA A 139 -1.09 -14.89 13.54
CA ALA A 139 -1.55 -13.54 13.85
C ALA A 139 -2.60 -13.06 12.84
N PRO A 140 -3.90 -13.31 13.06
CA PRO A 140 -4.96 -12.86 12.17
C PRO A 140 -5.05 -11.33 12.14
N ILE A 141 -5.19 -10.75 10.95
CA ILE A 141 -5.15 -9.30 10.73
C ILE A 141 -6.30 -8.55 11.41
N ASP A 142 -7.45 -9.18 11.53
CA ASP A 142 -8.64 -8.63 12.19
C ASP A 142 -8.42 -8.39 13.69
N ARG A 143 -7.38 -9.01 14.28
CA ARG A 143 -7.05 -8.95 15.71
C ARG A 143 -5.62 -8.49 15.99
N SER A 144 -4.96 -7.94 14.99
CA SER A 144 -3.57 -7.51 15.09
C SER A 144 -3.45 -6.03 14.75
N PRO A 145 -2.54 -5.28 15.40
CA PRO A 145 -2.27 -3.91 15.00
C PRO A 145 -1.64 -3.89 13.61
N LEU A 146 -2.06 -2.93 12.79
CA LEU A 146 -1.42 -2.63 11.51
C LEU A 146 -1.25 -1.12 11.39
N ASN A 147 0.00 -0.68 11.44
CA ASN A 147 0.42 0.70 11.30
C ASN A 147 1.41 0.79 10.14
N ILE A 148 0.93 1.29 9.01
CA ILE A 148 1.63 1.26 7.73
C ILE A 148 2.38 2.57 7.52
N TYR A 149 3.66 2.46 7.18
CA TYR A 149 4.48 3.55 6.66
C TYR A 149 4.56 3.40 5.14
N GLU A 150 3.83 4.23 4.40
CA GLU A 150 3.89 4.25 2.95
C GLU A 150 5.14 5.02 2.49
N VAL A 151 5.90 4.45 1.56
CA VAL A 151 7.20 5.00 1.16
C VAL A 151 7.47 4.87 -0.32
N HIS A 152 7.95 5.97 -0.94
CA HIS A 152 8.58 5.98 -2.25
C HIS A 152 10.10 5.89 -2.08
N LEU A 153 10.69 4.76 -2.45
CA LEU A 153 12.12 4.47 -2.20
C LEU A 153 13.07 5.48 -2.83
N GLY A 154 12.72 6.00 -4.02
CA GLY A 154 13.55 6.95 -4.76
C GLY A 154 13.66 8.35 -4.17
N SER A 155 12.71 8.73 -3.30
CA SER A 155 12.66 10.05 -2.67
C SER A 155 12.59 10.02 -1.14
N TRP A 156 12.71 8.84 -0.53
CA TRP A 156 12.85 8.76 0.92
C TRP A 156 14.18 9.35 1.36
N LYS A 157 15.27 8.94 0.69
CA LYS A 157 16.61 9.45 0.94
C LYS A 157 17.48 9.30 -0.31
N LYS A 158 18.36 10.26 -0.57
CA LYS A 158 19.34 10.22 -1.66
C LYS A 158 20.76 10.30 -1.13
N ARG A 159 21.70 9.83 -1.94
CA ARG A 159 23.14 10.00 -1.71
C ARG A 159 23.53 11.47 -1.87
N GLU A 160 24.67 11.89 -1.32
CA GLU A 160 25.17 13.27 -1.43
C GLU A 160 25.33 13.77 -2.88
N ASN A 161 25.62 12.85 -3.80
CA ASN A 161 25.72 13.13 -5.24
C ASN A 161 24.36 13.16 -5.98
N GLY A 162 23.25 12.98 -5.26
CA GLY A 162 21.89 12.94 -5.80
C GLY A 162 21.43 11.57 -6.32
N ASP A 163 22.28 10.55 -6.33
CA ASP A 163 21.92 9.20 -6.74
C ASP A 163 20.95 8.53 -5.76
N PHE A 164 20.22 7.55 -6.25
CA PHE A 164 19.37 6.71 -5.42
C PHE A 164 20.21 5.83 -4.48
N TYR A 165 19.64 5.54 -3.31
CA TYR A 165 20.12 4.43 -2.51
C TYR A 165 19.75 3.10 -3.18
N ASP A 166 20.64 2.12 -3.08
CA ASP A 166 20.36 0.76 -3.50
C ASP A 166 19.47 0.03 -2.46
N TYR A 167 18.82 -1.07 -2.90
CA TYR A 167 17.94 -1.87 -2.03
C TYR A 167 18.62 -2.32 -0.74
N ARG A 168 19.91 -2.70 -0.78
CA ARG A 168 20.63 -3.17 0.42
C ARG A 168 20.90 -2.06 1.42
N SER A 169 21.18 -0.86 0.94
CA SER A 169 21.37 0.32 1.80
C SER A 169 20.05 0.77 2.40
N LEU A 170 18.98 0.84 1.56
CA LEU A 170 17.62 1.14 2.02
C LEU A 170 17.14 0.13 3.07
N ALA A 171 17.37 -1.18 2.85
CA ALA A 171 16.98 -2.22 3.81
C ALA A 171 17.54 -2.00 5.21
N ARG A 172 18.77 -1.51 5.31
CA ARG A 172 19.43 -1.25 6.60
C ARG A 172 18.88 -0.01 7.28
N GLU A 173 18.78 1.09 6.54
CA GLU A 173 18.39 2.37 7.10
C GLU A 173 16.88 2.44 7.35
N LEU A 174 16.06 2.02 6.39
CA LEU A 174 14.60 2.10 6.48
C LEU A 174 14.05 1.15 7.54
N ALA A 175 14.54 -0.09 7.62
CA ALA A 175 14.05 -1.05 8.60
C ALA A 175 14.25 -0.56 10.05
N ASP A 176 15.43 -0.03 10.35
CA ASP A 176 15.74 0.51 11.68
C ASP A 176 14.94 1.81 11.94
N TYR A 177 14.75 2.64 10.93
CA TYR A 177 13.99 3.88 11.02
C TYR A 177 12.50 3.65 11.35
N VAL A 178 11.81 2.82 10.55
CA VAL A 178 10.38 2.56 10.75
C VAL A 178 10.10 1.84 12.06
N LEU A 179 10.95 0.88 12.43
CA LEU A 179 10.85 0.19 13.71
C LEU A 179 11.04 1.15 14.89
N ASN A 180 12.02 2.07 14.80
CA ASN A 180 12.24 3.08 15.84
C ASN A 180 11.03 4.00 15.99
N LEU A 181 10.35 4.33 14.90
CA LEU A 181 9.13 5.15 14.89
C LEU A 181 7.86 4.41 15.31
N GLY A 182 7.93 3.09 15.56
CA GLY A 182 6.78 2.30 15.98
C GLY A 182 5.81 1.92 14.84
N TYR A 183 6.28 1.90 13.59
CA TYR A 183 5.56 1.26 12.50
C TYR A 183 5.89 -0.24 12.46
N ASN A 184 4.92 -1.06 12.07
CA ASN A 184 5.10 -2.50 11.94
C ASN A 184 4.87 -3.03 10.52
N CYS A 185 4.63 -2.13 9.58
CA CYS A 185 4.44 -2.43 8.17
C CYS A 185 5.00 -1.30 7.30
N VAL A 186 5.60 -1.66 6.18
CA VAL A 186 5.99 -0.75 5.10
C VAL A 186 5.16 -1.07 3.87
N GLU A 187 4.52 -0.06 3.28
CA GLU A 187 3.90 -0.15 1.96
C GLU A 187 4.79 0.56 0.95
N LEU A 188 5.30 -0.20 0.00
CA LEU A 188 6.16 0.33 -1.05
C LEU A 188 5.30 0.84 -2.19
N MET A 189 5.37 2.13 -2.53
CA MET A 189 4.90 2.60 -3.82
C MET A 189 5.52 1.77 -4.94
N PRO A 190 4.93 1.70 -6.16
CA PRO A 190 5.27 0.67 -7.13
C PRO A 190 6.77 0.54 -7.39
N VAL A 191 7.30 -0.67 -7.17
CA VAL A 191 8.70 -1.05 -7.49
C VAL A 191 8.77 -2.03 -8.66
N THR A 192 7.65 -2.32 -9.31
CA THR A 192 7.64 -2.97 -10.64
C THR A 192 8.32 -2.05 -11.65
N GLU A 193 9.07 -2.59 -12.64
CA GLU A 193 9.84 -1.74 -13.55
C GLU A 193 8.95 -0.80 -14.37
N TYR A 194 9.38 0.45 -14.52
CA TYR A 194 8.67 1.52 -15.22
C TYR A 194 9.63 2.49 -15.89
N PRO A 195 9.27 3.12 -17.05
CA PRO A 195 10.18 3.96 -17.83
C PRO A 195 10.30 5.39 -17.30
N LEU A 196 9.23 5.96 -16.73
CA LEU A 196 9.08 7.38 -16.39
C LEU A 196 9.04 7.61 -14.88
N ASP A 197 10.00 8.35 -14.32
CA ASP A 197 10.05 8.65 -12.89
C ASP A 197 8.83 9.46 -12.42
N ASP A 198 8.33 10.37 -13.25
CA ASP A 198 7.16 11.22 -12.96
C ASP A 198 5.85 10.40 -12.81
N SER A 199 5.87 9.13 -13.20
CA SER A 199 4.74 8.22 -12.97
C SER A 199 4.73 7.59 -11.58
N TRP A 200 5.77 7.83 -10.77
CA TRP A 200 5.96 7.24 -9.43
C TRP A 200 5.91 5.71 -9.41
N GLY A 201 6.02 5.09 -10.58
CA GLY A 201 5.92 3.66 -10.78
C GLY A 201 4.56 3.15 -11.24
N TYR A 202 3.53 4.00 -11.34
CA TYR A 202 2.19 3.57 -11.77
C TYR A 202 2.06 3.31 -13.27
N GLN A 203 3.05 3.66 -14.09
CA GLN A 203 3.10 3.33 -15.53
C GLN A 203 4.05 2.16 -15.78
N CYS A 204 3.67 0.96 -15.37
CA CYS A 204 4.49 -0.24 -15.41
C CYS A 204 4.78 -0.73 -16.83
N THR A 205 6.01 -1.24 -17.04
CA THR A 205 6.42 -2.02 -18.22
C THR A 205 6.90 -3.41 -17.87
N GLY A 206 7.33 -3.67 -16.62
CA GLY A 206 7.88 -4.96 -16.19
C GLY A 206 7.19 -5.52 -14.96
N TYR A 207 6.18 -6.35 -15.14
CA TYR A 207 5.31 -6.89 -14.05
C TYR A 207 5.99 -7.95 -13.18
N PHE A 208 7.15 -8.48 -13.62
CA PHE A 208 7.93 -9.51 -12.91
C PHE A 208 9.34 -9.01 -12.56
N ALA A 209 9.66 -7.75 -12.82
CA ALA A 209 10.96 -7.17 -12.57
C ALA A 209 10.88 -6.12 -11.45
N ALA A 210 11.63 -6.33 -10.37
CA ALA A 210 11.91 -5.25 -9.43
C ALA A 210 12.72 -4.17 -10.14
N THR A 211 12.31 -2.89 -10.03
CA THR A 211 12.96 -1.82 -10.79
C THR A 211 14.47 -1.80 -10.58
N SER A 212 15.18 -1.74 -11.69
CA SER A 212 16.65 -1.74 -11.73
C SER A 212 17.28 -0.46 -11.16
N ARG A 213 16.45 0.58 -10.86
CA ARG A 213 16.89 1.85 -10.27
C ARG A 213 17.65 1.66 -8.95
N TYR A 214 17.25 0.66 -8.18
CA TYR A 214 17.74 0.44 -6.81
C TYR A 214 18.59 -0.83 -6.70
N GLY A 215 18.83 -1.56 -7.80
CA GLY A 215 19.66 -2.76 -7.81
C GLY A 215 19.05 -3.95 -8.52
N THR A 216 19.46 -5.14 -8.12
CA THR A 216 19.04 -6.40 -8.71
C THR A 216 17.83 -7.01 -7.99
N PRO A 217 17.13 -7.99 -8.59
CA PRO A 217 16.10 -8.75 -7.89
C PRO A 217 16.59 -9.40 -6.58
N GLU A 218 17.81 -9.91 -6.54
CA GLU A 218 18.41 -10.46 -5.32
C GLU A 218 18.59 -9.40 -4.22
N ASP A 219 18.92 -8.15 -4.59
CA ASP A 219 19.03 -7.05 -3.64
C ASP A 219 17.65 -6.68 -3.07
N PHE A 220 16.58 -6.82 -3.87
CA PHE A 220 15.22 -6.63 -3.38
C PHE A 220 14.77 -7.79 -2.47
N MET A 221 15.17 -9.05 -2.76
CA MET A 221 14.97 -10.16 -1.81
C MET A 221 15.65 -9.87 -0.46
N TYR A 222 16.88 -9.37 -0.50
CA TYR A 222 17.59 -8.95 0.72
C TYR A 222 16.84 -7.84 1.47
N PHE A 223 16.26 -6.88 0.73
CA PHE A 223 15.47 -5.80 1.33
C PHE A 223 14.27 -6.35 2.12
N VAL A 224 13.48 -7.21 1.52
CA VAL A 224 12.31 -7.83 2.16
C VAL A 224 12.75 -8.68 3.36
N ASP A 225 13.74 -9.56 3.16
CA ASP A 225 14.26 -10.43 4.22
C ASP A 225 14.75 -9.64 5.44
N ARG A 226 15.40 -8.50 5.21
CA ARG A 226 15.90 -7.65 6.29
C ARG A 226 14.78 -6.99 7.09
N LEU A 227 13.70 -6.54 6.44
CA LEU A 227 12.53 -5.99 7.12
C LEU A 227 11.85 -7.10 7.96
N HIS A 228 11.68 -8.30 7.40
CA HIS A 228 11.11 -9.45 8.12
C HIS A 228 11.92 -9.82 9.36
N GLN A 229 13.26 -9.88 9.27
CA GLN A 229 14.13 -10.14 10.41
C GLN A 229 14.00 -9.09 11.52
N LYS A 230 13.54 -7.89 11.17
CA LYS A 230 13.24 -6.80 12.13
C LYS A 230 11.78 -6.80 12.61
N GLY A 231 10.94 -7.71 12.11
CA GLY A 231 9.52 -7.79 12.49
C GLY A 231 8.64 -6.78 11.78
N VAL A 232 9.02 -6.33 10.58
CA VAL A 232 8.28 -5.36 9.77
C VAL A 232 7.70 -6.06 8.54
N SER A 233 6.39 -5.97 8.33
CA SER A 233 5.70 -6.45 7.11
C SER A 233 6.08 -5.60 5.89
N VAL A 234 6.02 -6.19 4.71
CA VAL A 234 6.21 -5.50 3.43
C VAL A 234 4.99 -5.70 2.54
N ILE A 235 4.30 -4.62 2.21
CA ILE A 235 3.22 -4.58 1.22
C ILE A 235 3.77 -3.92 -0.04
N LEU A 236 3.41 -4.47 -1.19
CA LEU A 236 3.77 -3.92 -2.48
C LEU A 236 2.54 -3.27 -3.12
N ASP A 237 2.68 -2.02 -3.55
CA ASP A 237 1.70 -1.38 -4.41
C ASP A 237 1.80 -1.97 -5.82
N TRP A 238 0.72 -2.60 -6.29
CA TRP A 238 0.65 -3.38 -7.51
C TRP A 238 -0.45 -2.88 -8.43
N VAL A 239 -0.12 -2.65 -9.70
CA VAL A 239 -0.94 -1.93 -10.67
C VAL A 239 -1.51 -2.87 -11.75
N PRO A 240 -2.58 -3.66 -11.46
CA PRO A 240 -3.22 -4.51 -12.46
C PRO A 240 -4.32 -3.81 -13.25
N SER A 241 -4.59 -2.56 -12.93
CA SER A 241 -5.70 -1.79 -13.52
C SER A 241 -5.38 -1.30 -14.93
N HIS A 242 -4.12 -0.94 -15.18
CA HIS A 242 -3.68 -0.37 -16.45
C HIS A 242 -2.18 -0.53 -16.67
N PHE A 243 -1.71 -0.17 -17.88
CA PHE A 243 -0.29 -0.10 -18.23
C PHE A 243 0.00 1.04 -19.20
N CYS A 244 1.26 1.45 -19.28
CA CYS A 244 1.69 2.58 -20.13
C CYS A 244 1.62 2.28 -21.62
N LYS A 245 1.66 3.34 -22.45
CA LYS A 245 1.61 3.27 -23.91
C LYS A 245 3.00 3.29 -24.56
N ASP A 246 4.05 3.00 -23.82
CA ASP A 246 5.40 2.90 -24.37
C ASP A 246 5.51 1.75 -25.36
N GLU A 247 6.00 2.04 -26.58
CA GLU A 247 5.99 1.09 -27.70
C GLU A 247 6.79 -0.18 -27.40
N HIS A 248 7.79 -0.10 -26.53
CA HIS A 248 8.57 -1.27 -26.10
C HIS A 248 7.84 -2.13 -25.06
N GLY A 249 6.79 -1.63 -24.42
CA GLY A 249 5.98 -2.35 -23.42
C GLY A 249 4.89 -3.24 -24.03
N LEU A 250 3.78 -3.37 -23.29
CA LEU A 250 2.71 -4.32 -23.62
C LEU A 250 1.75 -3.83 -24.72
N ILE A 251 1.70 -2.53 -25.01
CA ILE A 251 0.77 -1.95 -25.97
C ILE A 251 0.87 -2.62 -27.35
N ASP A 252 -0.26 -3.03 -27.91
CA ASP A 252 -0.35 -3.65 -29.24
C ASP A 252 0.78 -4.67 -29.47
N PHE A 253 0.99 -5.58 -28.50
CA PHE A 253 2.23 -6.36 -28.35
C PHE A 253 2.62 -7.14 -29.61
N ASP A 254 1.66 -7.75 -30.29
CA ASP A 254 1.86 -8.51 -31.52
C ASP A 254 1.37 -7.77 -32.78
N GLY A 255 1.18 -6.46 -32.68
CA GLY A 255 0.59 -5.61 -33.72
C GLY A 255 -0.93 -5.52 -33.63
N THR A 256 -1.52 -6.12 -32.61
CA THR A 256 -2.95 -6.07 -32.26
C THR A 256 -3.13 -5.84 -30.76
N PRO A 257 -4.33 -5.45 -30.27
CA PRO A 257 -4.63 -5.44 -28.83
C PRO A 257 -4.47 -6.85 -28.25
N CYS A 258 -3.32 -7.10 -27.63
CA CYS A 258 -2.93 -8.42 -27.11
C CYS A 258 -3.22 -8.55 -25.61
N TYR A 259 -2.79 -7.56 -24.83
CA TYR A 259 -3.02 -7.48 -23.38
C TYR A 259 -4.20 -6.58 -23.02
N GLU A 260 -4.52 -5.62 -23.85
CA GLU A 260 -5.61 -4.66 -23.70
C GLU A 260 -6.89 -5.12 -24.39
N TYR A 261 -8.01 -4.51 -24.01
CA TYR A 261 -9.30 -4.72 -24.68
C TYR A 261 -9.22 -4.36 -26.18
N ALA A 262 -9.82 -5.18 -27.03
CA ALA A 262 -9.95 -4.88 -28.45
C ALA A 262 -10.92 -3.71 -28.72
N ASP A 263 -11.95 -3.55 -27.88
CA ASP A 263 -12.92 -2.45 -27.96
C ASP A 263 -12.29 -1.11 -27.59
N PRO A 264 -12.23 -0.14 -28.52
CA PRO A 264 -11.64 1.18 -28.26
C PRO A 264 -12.27 1.93 -27.09
N LEU A 265 -13.57 1.71 -26.82
CA LEU A 265 -14.30 2.36 -25.73
C LEU A 265 -14.04 1.72 -24.35
N LYS A 266 -13.44 0.52 -24.31
CA LYS A 266 -12.97 -0.15 -23.09
C LYS A 266 -11.47 -0.01 -22.85
N ARG A 267 -10.70 0.16 -23.94
CA ARG A 267 -9.24 -0.01 -24.00
C ARG A 267 -8.43 1.03 -23.27
N GLU A 268 -8.94 2.27 -23.09
CA GLU A 268 -8.14 3.40 -22.59
C GLU A 268 -8.71 4.04 -21.35
N HIS A 269 -7.81 4.44 -20.46
CA HIS A 269 -8.05 5.49 -19.48
C HIS A 269 -7.54 6.82 -20.05
N ALA A 270 -8.44 7.60 -20.65
CA ALA A 270 -8.08 8.84 -21.34
C ALA A 270 -7.41 9.87 -20.41
N GLY A 271 -7.89 10.00 -19.17
CA GLY A 271 -7.35 10.92 -18.17
C GLY A 271 -5.92 10.58 -17.70
N TRP A 272 -5.53 9.29 -17.77
CA TRP A 272 -4.19 8.83 -17.36
C TRP A 272 -3.27 8.54 -18.55
N GLY A 273 -3.80 8.54 -19.76
CA GLY A 273 -3.02 8.22 -20.95
C GLY A 273 -2.58 6.75 -21.02
N THR A 274 -3.26 5.83 -20.35
CA THR A 274 -2.88 4.40 -20.21
C THR A 274 -3.85 3.46 -20.91
N ARG A 275 -3.44 2.17 -21.07
CA ARG A 275 -4.27 1.08 -21.56
C ARG A 275 -4.87 0.27 -20.43
N VAL A 276 -6.06 -0.26 -20.63
CA VAL A 276 -6.78 -1.14 -19.69
C VAL A 276 -6.56 -2.60 -20.10
N PHE A 277 -6.19 -3.46 -19.15
CA PHE A 277 -6.08 -4.90 -19.39
C PHE A 277 -7.41 -5.55 -19.79
N ASP A 278 -7.36 -6.52 -20.69
CA ASP A 278 -8.51 -7.34 -21.06
C ASP A 278 -8.75 -8.47 -20.05
N TYR A 279 -9.53 -8.19 -19.01
CA TYR A 279 -9.84 -9.16 -17.95
C TYR A 279 -10.73 -10.32 -18.43
N GLY A 280 -11.29 -10.24 -19.64
CA GLY A 280 -12.04 -11.33 -20.28
C GLY A 280 -11.15 -12.36 -20.97
N ARG A 281 -9.86 -12.01 -21.22
CA ARG A 281 -8.92 -12.88 -21.92
C ARG A 281 -8.15 -13.75 -20.94
N GLY A 282 -8.22 -15.08 -21.11
CA GLY A 282 -7.60 -16.03 -20.17
C GLY A 282 -6.11 -15.84 -19.99
N GLU A 283 -5.37 -15.59 -21.09
CA GLU A 283 -3.92 -15.38 -21.05
C GLU A 283 -3.52 -14.12 -20.28
N VAL A 284 -4.32 -13.05 -20.38
CA VAL A 284 -4.11 -11.80 -19.63
C VAL A 284 -4.41 -12.00 -18.15
N ARG A 285 -5.49 -12.72 -17.82
CA ARG A 285 -5.78 -13.11 -16.43
C ARG A 285 -4.63 -13.93 -15.85
N SER A 286 -4.14 -14.92 -16.59
CA SER A 286 -3.00 -15.76 -16.15
C SER A 286 -1.72 -14.94 -16.00
N PHE A 287 -1.48 -13.94 -16.84
CA PHE A 287 -0.36 -13.00 -16.70
C PHE A 287 -0.44 -12.25 -15.37
N LEU A 288 -1.60 -11.63 -15.06
CA LEU A 288 -1.80 -10.87 -13.84
C LEU A 288 -1.81 -11.76 -12.58
N LEU A 289 -2.47 -12.93 -12.60
CA LEU A 289 -2.44 -13.90 -11.50
C LEU A 289 -1.00 -14.39 -11.22
N SER A 290 -0.24 -14.63 -12.30
CA SER A 290 1.16 -15.04 -12.17
C SER A 290 2.03 -13.94 -11.60
N SER A 291 1.78 -12.66 -11.95
CA SER A 291 2.49 -11.52 -11.37
C SER A 291 2.22 -11.39 -9.87
N ALA A 292 0.96 -11.46 -9.44
CA ALA A 292 0.62 -11.42 -8.02
C ALA A 292 1.29 -12.58 -7.24
N ALA A 293 1.19 -13.80 -7.79
CA ALA A 293 1.80 -14.99 -7.17
C ALA A 293 3.35 -14.90 -7.11
N PHE A 294 3.97 -14.30 -8.13
CA PHE A 294 5.41 -14.10 -8.19
C PHE A 294 5.92 -13.25 -7.04
N TRP A 295 5.32 -12.08 -6.79
CA TRP A 295 5.73 -11.21 -5.69
C TRP A 295 5.56 -11.87 -4.32
N LEU A 296 4.48 -12.60 -4.12
CA LEU A 296 4.21 -13.30 -2.86
C LEU A 296 5.10 -14.52 -2.62
N ARG A 297 5.44 -15.28 -3.68
CA ARG A 297 6.18 -16.55 -3.54
C ARG A 297 7.68 -16.41 -3.68
N GLU A 298 8.14 -15.59 -4.63
CA GLU A 298 9.56 -15.46 -4.94
C GLU A 298 10.22 -14.33 -4.12
N PHE A 299 9.45 -13.29 -3.77
CA PHE A 299 9.95 -12.15 -2.99
C PHE A 299 9.39 -12.07 -1.57
N HIS A 300 8.54 -12.99 -1.18
CA HIS A 300 7.97 -13.11 0.17
C HIS A 300 7.25 -11.85 0.68
N VAL A 301 6.75 -10.96 -0.20
CA VAL A 301 5.99 -9.81 0.28
C VAL A 301 4.74 -10.27 1.05
N ASP A 302 4.38 -9.54 2.11
CA ASP A 302 3.26 -9.91 3.00
C ASP A 302 1.88 -9.52 2.44
N GLY A 303 1.84 -8.77 1.33
CA GLY A 303 0.58 -8.38 0.71
C GLY A 303 0.76 -7.49 -0.50
N LEU A 304 -0.38 -7.24 -1.16
CA LEU A 304 -0.48 -6.35 -2.30
C LEU A 304 -1.55 -5.30 -2.03
N ARG A 305 -1.21 -4.03 -2.20
CA ARG A 305 -2.19 -2.96 -2.40
C ARG A 305 -2.51 -2.92 -3.89
N VAL A 306 -3.77 -3.11 -4.23
CA VAL A 306 -4.24 -3.15 -5.63
C VAL A 306 -4.71 -1.77 -6.02
N ASP A 307 -3.97 -1.16 -6.93
CA ASP A 307 -4.17 0.19 -7.44
C ASP A 307 -5.46 0.32 -8.24
N ALA A 308 -6.18 1.42 -8.04
CA ALA A 308 -7.30 1.89 -8.85
C ALA A 308 -8.41 0.84 -9.10
N VAL A 309 -8.79 0.05 -8.10
CA VAL A 309 -9.83 -0.97 -8.22
C VAL A 309 -11.16 -0.40 -8.72
N ALA A 310 -11.51 0.83 -8.33
CA ALA A 310 -12.70 1.52 -8.83
C ALA A 310 -12.72 1.60 -10.37
N SER A 311 -11.58 1.88 -11.00
CA SER A 311 -11.44 1.97 -12.46
C SER A 311 -11.62 0.61 -13.16
N MET A 312 -11.35 -0.49 -12.44
CA MET A 312 -11.56 -1.85 -12.94
C MET A 312 -13.03 -2.23 -12.90
N LEU A 313 -13.77 -1.81 -11.85
CA LEU A 313 -15.15 -2.23 -11.59
C LEU A 313 -16.17 -1.58 -12.53
N TYR A 314 -15.87 -0.38 -13.06
CA TYR A 314 -16.83 0.38 -13.83
C TYR A 314 -16.34 0.70 -15.25
N LEU A 315 -17.14 0.32 -16.25
CA LEU A 315 -16.86 0.56 -17.68
C LEU A 315 -16.95 2.03 -18.07
N ASP A 316 -17.65 2.84 -17.30
CA ASP A 316 -17.82 4.28 -17.48
C ASP A 316 -16.89 5.14 -16.60
N TYR A 317 -15.97 4.51 -15.82
CA TYR A 317 -15.08 5.23 -14.92
C TYR A 317 -14.18 6.24 -15.66
N GLY A 318 -14.27 7.51 -15.25
CA GLY A 318 -13.46 8.59 -15.85
C GLY A 318 -13.76 8.86 -17.32
N ARG A 319 -14.89 8.42 -17.87
CA ARG A 319 -15.28 8.59 -19.26
C ARG A 319 -16.41 9.61 -19.39
N GLU A 320 -16.42 10.29 -20.53
CA GLU A 320 -17.53 11.20 -20.90
C GLU A 320 -18.83 10.40 -21.13
N ASN A 321 -19.97 11.07 -20.91
CA ASN A 321 -21.28 10.46 -21.12
C ASN A 321 -21.42 9.90 -22.54
N GLY A 322 -21.74 8.61 -22.65
CA GLY A 322 -21.90 7.91 -23.93
C GLY A 322 -20.60 7.42 -24.58
N CYS A 323 -19.42 7.72 -23.99
CA CYS A 323 -18.11 7.26 -24.48
C CYS A 323 -17.64 5.97 -23.82
N TRP A 324 -18.54 5.01 -23.59
CA TRP A 324 -18.25 3.70 -23.01
C TRP A 324 -19.18 2.62 -23.56
N THR A 325 -18.74 1.37 -23.51
CA THR A 325 -19.49 0.21 -23.95
C THR A 325 -20.12 -0.49 -22.76
N PRO A 326 -21.47 -0.66 -22.69
CA PRO A 326 -22.12 -1.39 -21.61
C PRO A 326 -21.71 -2.87 -21.60
N ASN A 327 -21.83 -3.49 -20.43
CA ASN A 327 -21.66 -4.93 -20.29
C ASN A 327 -22.79 -5.72 -21.00
N ARG A 328 -22.67 -7.04 -21.06
CA ARG A 328 -23.64 -7.93 -21.73
C ARG A 328 -25.08 -7.85 -21.18
N ASN A 329 -25.26 -7.26 -20.00
CA ASN A 329 -26.56 -7.06 -19.35
C ASN A 329 -27.06 -5.62 -19.52
N GLY A 330 -26.35 -4.76 -20.24
CA GLY A 330 -26.65 -3.34 -20.43
C GLY A 330 -26.21 -2.42 -19.28
N GLY A 331 -25.56 -2.93 -18.26
CA GLY A 331 -25.06 -2.19 -17.10
C GLY A 331 -23.63 -1.63 -17.30
N ARG A 332 -23.20 -0.84 -16.32
CA ARG A 332 -21.88 -0.19 -16.31
C ARG A 332 -20.79 -1.01 -15.59
N GLU A 333 -21.17 -2.05 -14.89
CA GLU A 333 -20.23 -2.91 -14.17
C GLU A 333 -19.37 -3.71 -15.15
N ASN A 334 -18.05 -3.73 -14.94
CA ASN A 334 -17.15 -4.58 -15.71
C ASN A 334 -17.16 -6.00 -15.13
N LEU A 335 -18.04 -6.84 -15.68
CA LEU A 335 -18.26 -8.20 -15.19
C LEU A 335 -17.00 -9.08 -15.30
N GLU A 336 -16.16 -8.85 -16.31
CA GLU A 336 -14.91 -9.58 -16.51
C GLU A 336 -13.88 -9.21 -15.42
N ALA A 337 -13.77 -7.93 -15.08
CA ALA A 337 -12.88 -7.47 -14.02
C ALA A 337 -13.35 -7.91 -12.62
N ILE A 338 -14.65 -7.89 -12.36
CA ILE A 338 -15.23 -8.38 -11.10
C ILE A 338 -14.91 -9.87 -10.89
N ASP A 339 -15.09 -10.68 -11.93
CA ASP A 339 -14.75 -12.10 -11.89
C ASP A 339 -13.23 -12.33 -11.73
N PHE A 340 -12.42 -11.51 -12.42
CA PHE A 340 -10.96 -11.55 -12.26
C PHE A 340 -10.55 -11.22 -10.82
N LEU A 341 -11.08 -10.14 -10.21
CA LEU A 341 -10.72 -9.74 -8.84
C LEU A 341 -11.09 -10.83 -7.82
N ARG A 342 -12.24 -11.49 -7.98
CA ARG A 342 -12.61 -12.65 -7.16
C ARG A 342 -11.63 -13.80 -7.32
N THR A 343 -11.30 -14.14 -8.56
CA THR A 343 -10.31 -15.19 -8.88
C THR A 343 -8.93 -14.85 -8.33
N LEU A 344 -8.52 -13.57 -8.40
CA LEU A 344 -7.25 -13.08 -7.86
C LEU A 344 -7.19 -13.31 -6.33
N ASN A 345 -8.21 -12.84 -5.61
CA ASN A 345 -8.23 -12.94 -4.15
C ASN A 345 -8.31 -14.42 -3.69
N ASP A 346 -9.14 -15.24 -4.31
CA ASP A 346 -9.21 -16.68 -4.02
C ASP A 346 -7.87 -17.37 -4.31
N THR A 347 -7.20 -17.01 -5.41
CA THR A 347 -5.89 -17.57 -5.76
C THR A 347 -4.84 -17.16 -4.72
N VAL A 348 -4.79 -15.87 -4.35
CA VAL A 348 -3.84 -15.38 -3.35
C VAL A 348 -4.08 -16.05 -2.00
N HIS A 349 -5.31 -16.11 -1.51
CA HIS A 349 -5.61 -16.76 -0.22
C HIS A 349 -5.24 -18.25 -0.21
N ARG A 350 -5.36 -18.94 -1.36
CA ARG A 350 -4.95 -20.34 -1.50
C ARG A 350 -3.44 -20.55 -1.47
N ILE A 351 -2.66 -19.63 -2.10
CA ILE A 351 -1.19 -19.77 -2.22
C ILE A 351 -0.41 -19.10 -1.08
N ALA A 352 -1.00 -18.08 -0.47
CA ALA A 352 -0.44 -17.29 0.62
C ALA A 352 -1.57 -16.87 1.59
N PRO A 353 -2.07 -17.78 2.45
CA PRO A 353 -3.28 -17.57 3.27
C PRO A 353 -3.23 -16.35 4.22
N HIS A 354 -2.04 -15.84 4.49
CA HIS A 354 -1.82 -14.70 5.40
C HIS A 354 -1.47 -13.41 4.67
N ALA A 355 -1.46 -13.43 3.33
CA ALA A 355 -1.20 -12.24 2.54
C ALA A 355 -2.36 -11.24 2.65
N LEU A 356 -2.01 -9.97 2.74
CA LEU A 356 -2.95 -8.87 2.77
C LEU A 356 -3.28 -8.45 1.34
N MET A 357 -4.55 -8.51 0.96
CA MET A 357 -5.05 -7.95 -0.28
C MET A 357 -5.82 -6.68 0.05
N ILE A 358 -5.27 -5.52 -0.30
CA ILE A 358 -5.79 -4.21 0.06
C ILE A 358 -6.30 -3.52 -1.20
N ALA A 359 -7.59 -3.15 -1.24
CA ALA A 359 -8.18 -2.47 -2.38
C ALA A 359 -8.07 -0.95 -2.22
N GLU A 360 -7.53 -0.27 -3.23
CA GLU A 360 -7.86 1.14 -3.44
C GLU A 360 -9.16 1.23 -4.23
N GLU A 361 -10.26 1.36 -3.51
CA GLU A 361 -11.60 1.48 -4.10
C GLU A 361 -12.31 2.72 -3.52
N SER A 362 -12.51 3.74 -4.36
CA SER A 362 -12.96 5.08 -3.96
C SER A 362 -14.48 5.28 -4.09
N THR A 363 -15.21 4.26 -4.56
CA THR A 363 -16.66 4.34 -4.77
C THR A 363 -17.44 3.66 -3.64
N ALA A 364 -18.75 3.66 -3.75
CA ALA A 364 -19.65 2.94 -2.86
C ALA A 364 -19.89 1.47 -3.29
N TRP A 365 -18.93 0.83 -3.97
CA TRP A 365 -19.05 -0.59 -4.31
C TRP A 365 -19.17 -1.42 -3.03
N PRO A 366 -20.19 -2.27 -2.92
CA PRO A 366 -20.44 -3.01 -1.68
C PRO A 366 -19.61 -4.29 -1.60
N LEU A 367 -19.38 -4.78 -0.37
CA LEU A 367 -18.81 -6.10 -0.07
C LEU A 367 -17.40 -6.31 -0.65
N VAL A 368 -16.60 -5.24 -0.74
CA VAL A 368 -15.21 -5.33 -1.23
C VAL A 368 -14.40 -6.31 -0.38
N THR A 369 -14.57 -6.26 0.94
CA THR A 369 -13.82 -7.08 1.90
C THR A 369 -14.57 -8.34 2.36
N ARG A 370 -15.71 -8.66 1.72
CA ARG A 370 -16.40 -9.93 1.98
C ARG A 370 -15.94 -11.01 1.03
N PRO A 371 -15.94 -12.28 1.48
CA PRO A 371 -15.56 -13.41 0.64
C PRO A 371 -16.43 -13.53 -0.63
N PRO A 372 -15.88 -14.06 -1.75
CA PRO A 372 -16.63 -14.23 -3.00
C PRO A 372 -17.89 -15.08 -2.86
N GLN A 373 -17.89 -16.11 -2.00
CA GLN A 373 -19.06 -16.94 -1.72
C GLN A 373 -20.23 -16.16 -1.08
N ASP A 374 -19.94 -15.03 -0.42
CA ASP A 374 -20.93 -14.13 0.17
C ASP A 374 -21.29 -12.97 -0.80
N GLY A 375 -20.85 -13.07 -2.04
CA GLY A 375 -21.07 -12.07 -3.09
C GLY A 375 -20.03 -10.95 -3.15
N GLY A 376 -19.02 -10.98 -2.29
CA GLY A 376 -17.95 -9.99 -2.20
C GLY A 376 -16.86 -10.13 -3.25
N LEU A 377 -15.84 -9.28 -3.15
CA LEU A 377 -14.64 -9.32 -4.00
C LEU A 377 -13.49 -10.11 -3.39
N GLY A 378 -13.51 -10.36 -2.06
CA GLY A 378 -12.52 -11.17 -1.36
C GLY A 378 -11.26 -10.44 -0.90
N PHE A 379 -11.21 -9.11 -0.95
CA PHE A 379 -10.09 -8.35 -0.38
C PHE A 379 -10.05 -8.50 1.15
N THR A 380 -8.86 -8.41 1.72
CA THR A 380 -8.68 -8.41 3.18
C THR A 380 -9.08 -7.07 3.78
N LEU A 381 -8.66 -5.98 3.13
CA LEU A 381 -8.82 -4.60 3.57
C LEU A 381 -9.19 -3.70 2.38
N LYS A 382 -9.78 -2.53 2.69
CA LYS A 382 -10.09 -1.47 1.73
C LYS A 382 -9.64 -0.12 2.28
N TRP A 383 -9.04 0.74 1.45
CA TRP A 383 -8.79 2.13 1.83
C TRP A 383 -10.11 2.90 2.03
N ASN A 384 -10.22 3.62 3.13
CA ASN A 384 -11.39 4.47 3.42
C ASN A 384 -11.19 5.87 2.82
N MET A 385 -11.44 5.99 1.52
CA MET A 385 -11.28 7.25 0.79
C MET A 385 -12.31 8.31 1.24
N GLY A 386 -13.50 7.90 1.69
CA GLY A 386 -14.52 8.81 2.22
C GLY A 386 -14.04 9.49 3.51
N TRP A 387 -13.57 8.70 4.47
CA TRP A 387 -12.97 9.22 5.70
C TRP A 387 -11.79 10.15 5.40
N MET A 388 -10.91 9.76 4.50
CA MET A 388 -9.74 10.56 4.11
C MET A 388 -10.15 11.93 3.55
N ASN A 389 -11.13 11.97 2.63
CA ASN A 389 -11.63 13.21 2.06
C ASN A 389 -12.25 14.13 3.11
N ASP A 390 -13.11 13.58 3.99
CA ASP A 390 -13.76 14.34 5.07
C ASP A 390 -12.70 14.92 6.03
N MET A 391 -11.71 14.11 6.42
CA MET A 391 -10.62 14.57 7.28
C MET A 391 -9.78 15.67 6.62
N CYS A 392 -9.34 15.46 5.38
CA CYS A 392 -8.53 16.46 4.67
C CYS A 392 -9.30 17.77 4.45
N HIS A 393 -10.61 17.70 4.24
CA HIS A 393 -11.46 18.90 4.19
C HIS A 393 -11.51 19.60 5.56
N TYR A 394 -11.85 18.88 6.62
CA TYR A 394 -11.96 19.42 7.97
C TYR A 394 -10.67 20.07 8.47
N LEU A 395 -9.52 19.45 8.21
CA LEU A 395 -8.21 19.94 8.65
C LEU A 395 -7.86 21.31 8.03
N LYS A 396 -8.24 21.55 6.79
CA LYS A 396 -7.99 22.81 6.07
C LYS A 396 -8.87 23.98 6.55
N LEU A 397 -9.96 23.68 7.26
CA LEU A 397 -10.86 24.71 7.74
C LEU A 397 -10.20 25.54 8.84
N ASP A 398 -10.36 26.87 8.77
CA ASP A 398 -10.09 27.72 9.91
C ASP A 398 -10.89 27.20 11.12
N PRO A 399 -10.29 27.09 12.31
CA PRO A 399 -10.94 26.50 13.48
C PRO A 399 -12.29 27.13 13.84
N TRP A 400 -12.49 28.40 13.51
CA TRP A 400 -13.77 29.10 13.71
C TRP A 400 -14.91 28.45 12.91
N PHE A 401 -14.64 27.95 11.71
CA PHE A 401 -15.65 27.34 10.85
C PHE A 401 -15.88 25.87 11.15
N ARG A 402 -14.97 25.18 11.85
CA ARG A 402 -15.06 23.74 12.17
C ARG A 402 -16.34 23.37 12.88
N GLN A 403 -16.91 24.28 13.70
CA GLN A 403 -18.20 24.04 14.37
C GLN A 403 -19.36 23.76 13.41
N PHE A 404 -19.30 24.26 12.17
CA PHE A 404 -20.31 24.02 11.14
C PHE A 404 -20.05 22.75 10.32
N HIS A 405 -18.89 22.15 10.49
CA HIS A 405 -18.38 20.99 9.75
C HIS A 405 -18.06 19.79 10.67
N HIS A 406 -18.61 19.78 11.87
CA HIS A 406 -18.36 18.73 12.87
C HIS A 406 -18.73 17.33 12.37
N LYS A 407 -19.63 17.24 11.39
CA LYS A 407 -19.97 15.97 10.73
C LYS A 407 -18.81 15.34 9.99
N ASP A 408 -17.86 16.12 9.48
CA ASP A 408 -16.71 15.58 8.75
C ASP A 408 -15.87 14.63 9.61
N ILE A 409 -15.81 14.88 10.94
CA ILE A 409 -15.09 14.01 11.87
C ILE A 409 -15.95 12.90 12.50
N THR A 410 -17.27 12.90 12.28
CA THR A 410 -18.16 11.92 12.91
C THR A 410 -18.91 11.05 11.92
N PHE A 411 -19.14 11.52 10.69
CA PHE A 411 -19.95 10.82 9.69
C PHE A 411 -19.38 9.47 9.27
N SER A 412 -18.05 9.34 9.25
CA SER A 412 -17.38 8.09 8.87
C SER A 412 -17.81 6.89 9.74
N LEU A 413 -18.21 7.13 10.99
CA LEU A 413 -18.71 6.07 11.88
C LEU A 413 -20.04 5.47 11.41
N MET A 414 -20.82 6.16 10.58
CA MET A 414 -22.04 5.62 10.01
C MET A 414 -21.78 4.41 9.11
N TYR A 415 -20.59 4.30 8.54
CA TYR A 415 -20.21 3.22 7.63
C TYR A 415 -18.88 2.52 7.99
N ALA A 416 -18.22 2.92 9.10
CA ALA A 416 -16.90 2.42 9.49
C ALA A 416 -16.80 0.89 9.60
N PHE A 417 -17.93 0.20 9.77
CA PHE A 417 -18.00 -1.25 9.93
C PHE A 417 -18.68 -1.96 8.75
N SER A 418 -18.90 -1.25 7.63
CA SER A 418 -19.41 -1.86 6.39
C SER A 418 -18.36 -2.69 5.67
N GLU A 419 -17.08 -2.31 5.82
CA GLU A 419 -15.90 -2.96 5.25
C GLU A 419 -14.78 -3.03 6.30
N ASN A 420 -13.74 -3.80 6.02
CA ASN A 420 -12.51 -3.79 6.81
C ASN A 420 -11.60 -2.66 6.32
N PHE A 421 -11.67 -1.50 6.96
CA PHE A 421 -11.01 -0.31 6.46
C PHE A 421 -9.55 -0.15 6.92
N VAL A 422 -8.72 0.37 6.00
CA VAL A 422 -7.50 1.11 6.31
C VAL A 422 -7.81 2.60 6.19
N LEU A 423 -7.33 3.41 7.11
CA LEU A 423 -7.47 4.87 7.13
C LEU A 423 -6.21 5.48 6.49
N PRO A 424 -6.24 5.86 5.20
CA PRO A 424 -5.05 6.34 4.52
C PRO A 424 -4.89 7.86 4.67
N ILE A 425 -3.68 8.30 4.96
CA ILE A 425 -3.14 9.60 4.56
C ILE A 425 -1.96 9.27 3.67
N SER A 426 -2.25 9.04 2.40
CA SER A 426 -1.34 8.48 1.42
C SER A 426 -0.54 9.57 0.66
N HIS A 427 0.32 9.10 -0.26
CA HIS A 427 1.07 9.97 -1.18
C HIS A 427 0.16 10.92 -1.97
N ASP A 428 -1.02 10.48 -2.40
CA ASP A 428 -1.96 11.29 -3.17
C ASP A 428 -2.44 12.55 -2.42
N GLU A 429 -2.43 12.50 -1.08
CA GLU A 429 -2.93 13.60 -0.28
C GLU A 429 -1.90 14.70 -0.04
N VAL A 430 -0.65 14.49 -0.42
CA VAL A 430 0.46 15.41 -0.11
C VAL A 430 1.18 15.93 -1.35
N VAL A 431 0.50 15.94 -2.50
CA VAL A 431 0.98 16.39 -3.80
C VAL A 431 -0.06 17.27 -4.52
N HIS A 432 0.31 17.83 -5.66
CA HIS A 432 -0.58 18.54 -6.57
C HIS A 432 -1.35 19.70 -5.93
N MET A 433 -0.67 20.53 -5.14
CA MET A 433 -1.22 21.68 -4.40
C MET A 433 -2.25 21.30 -3.32
N LYS A 434 -2.25 20.03 -2.88
CA LYS A 434 -3.08 19.62 -1.74
C LYS A 434 -2.46 19.99 -0.40
N GLY A 435 -1.16 20.35 -0.37
CA GLY A 435 -0.35 20.66 0.82
C GLY A 435 0.15 19.40 1.54
N SER A 436 1.30 19.47 2.22
CA SER A 436 1.73 18.41 3.15
C SER A 436 0.71 18.24 4.29
N LEU A 437 0.83 17.20 5.12
CA LEU A 437 -0.07 17.05 6.27
C LEU A 437 -0.01 18.30 7.18
N ARG A 438 1.18 18.83 7.46
CA ARG A 438 1.36 20.09 8.18
C ARG A 438 0.79 21.28 7.39
N GLY A 439 1.04 21.36 6.09
CA GLY A 439 0.57 22.43 5.20
C GLY A 439 -0.95 22.53 5.08
N LYS A 440 -1.69 21.47 5.48
CA LYS A 440 -3.16 21.51 5.57
C LYS A 440 -3.66 22.22 6.82
N MET A 441 -2.82 22.36 7.86
CA MET A 441 -3.24 22.92 9.13
C MET A 441 -3.21 24.45 9.07
N PRO A 442 -4.29 25.15 9.47
CA PRO A 442 -4.30 26.59 9.61
C PRO A 442 -3.52 27.07 10.84
N GLY A 443 -3.19 28.36 10.86
CA GLY A 443 -2.55 29.02 11.98
C GLY A 443 -1.04 29.18 11.82
N ASP A 444 -0.38 29.55 12.91
CA ASP A 444 1.08 29.64 12.99
C ASP A 444 1.75 28.26 13.07
N ASP A 445 3.07 28.23 12.99
CA ASP A 445 3.87 26.98 13.01
C ASP A 445 3.54 26.07 14.21
N ARG A 446 3.35 26.68 15.39
CA ARG A 446 3.01 25.94 16.60
C ARG A 446 1.61 25.34 16.53
N GLN A 447 0.64 26.10 16.04
CA GLN A 447 -0.75 25.63 15.86
C GLN A 447 -0.82 24.52 14.80
N GLN A 448 -0.08 24.64 13.72
CA GLN A 448 0.00 23.64 12.68
C GLN A 448 0.55 22.31 13.21
N LEU A 449 1.70 22.34 13.91
CA LEU A 449 2.28 21.16 14.52
C LEU A 449 1.36 20.56 15.60
N SER A 450 0.65 21.40 16.36
CA SER A 450 -0.37 20.92 17.31
C SER A 450 -1.55 20.26 16.60
N GLY A 451 -2.00 20.84 15.48
CA GLY A 451 -3.03 20.24 14.62
C GLY A 451 -2.63 18.86 14.08
N VAL A 452 -1.38 18.71 13.64
CA VAL A 452 -0.84 17.39 13.21
C VAL A 452 -0.90 16.39 14.36
N ARG A 453 -0.50 16.79 15.59
CA ARG A 453 -0.56 15.90 16.76
C ARG A 453 -1.99 15.50 17.11
N ALA A 454 -2.94 16.45 17.12
CA ALA A 454 -4.35 16.18 17.39
C ALA A 454 -4.95 15.22 16.37
N PHE A 455 -4.68 15.47 15.08
CA PHE A 455 -5.16 14.62 14.00
C PHE A 455 -4.56 13.22 14.05
N THR A 456 -3.25 13.09 14.24
CA THR A 456 -2.59 11.78 14.36
C THR A 456 -3.14 10.98 15.54
N ALA A 457 -3.40 11.63 16.68
CA ALA A 457 -4.03 10.98 17.82
C ALA A 457 -5.46 10.50 17.50
N TYR A 458 -6.25 11.31 16.77
CA TYR A 458 -7.56 10.92 16.30
C TYR A 458 -7.48 9.75 15.30
N LEU A 459 -6.60 9.82 14.29
CA LEU A 459 -6.37 8.76 13.32
C LEU A 459 -6.08 7.42 14.03
N LEU A 460 -5.15 7.40 14.99
CA LEU A 460 -4.74 6.17 15.67
C LEU A 460 -5.83 5.63 16.61
N ALA A 461 -6.70 6.49 17.13
CA ALA A 461 -7.82 6.09 17.99
C ALA A 461 -9.07 5.65 17.20
N HIS A 462 -9.31 6.18 15.99
CA HIS A 462 -10.47 5.84 15.16
C HIS A 462 -10.44 4.36 14.75
N PRO A 463 -11.59 3.64 14.65
CA PRO A 463 -11.64 2.26 14.14
C PRO A 463 -11.04 2.13 12.73
N GLY A 464 -10.33 1.04 12.48
CA GLY A 464 -9.65 0.72 11.21
C GLY A 464 -8.14 0.66 11.33
N LYS A 465 -7.46 0.05 10.36
CA LYS A 465 -5.98 0.00 10.28
C LYS A 465 -5.42 1.34 9.80
N LYS A 466 -4.15 1.61 10.00
CA LYS A 466 -3.54 2.94 9.86
C LYS A 466 -2.54 2.96 8.71
N LEU A 467 -2.57 4.06 7.94
CA LEU A 467 -1.55 4.34 6.93
C LEU A 467 -1.20 5.83 6.95
N THR A 468 0.09 6.12 7.01
CA THR A 468 0.63 7.47 6.83
C THR A 468 1.78 7.46 5.84
N PHE A 469 1.81 8.46 4.96
CA PHE A 469 2.87 8.64 4.00
C PHE A 469 4.12 9.23 4.68
N MET A 470 5.31 8.82 4.19
CA MET A 470 6.62 9.30 4.63
C MET A 470 6.69 10.83 4.68
N GLY A 471 7.40 11.38 5.68
CA GLY A 471 7.59 12.82 5.88
C GLY A 471 6.57 13.47 6.83
N ALA A 472 5.44 12.81 7.12
CA ALA A 472 4.48 13.29 8.12
C ALA A 472 5.12 13.41 9.49
N GLU A 473 5.97 12.45 9.86
CA GLU A 473 6.71 12.38 11.13
C GLU A 473 7.79 13.45 11.28
N LEU A 474 8.23 14.04 10.17
CA LEU A 474 9.16 15.17 10.18
C LEU A 474 8.45 16.51 10.41
N GLY A 475 7.11 16.54 10.31
CA GLY A 475 6.37 17.79 10.24
C GLY A 475 6.78 18.63 9.03
N GLN A 476 7.02 17.98 7.91
CA GLN A 476 7.46 18.60 6.67
C GLN A 476 6.42 19.62 6.18
N TRP A 477 6.91 20.80 5.79
CA TRP A 477 6.05 21.87 5.26
C TRP A 477 5.76 21.69 3.78
N HIS A 478 6.81 21.34 2.99
CA HIS A 478 6.67 21.17 1.55
C HIS A 478 5.85 19.91 1.23
N GLU A 479 5.15 19.98 0.11
CA GLU A 479 4.57 18.79 -0.51
C GLU A 479 5.66 17.76 -0.84
N TRP A 480 5.26 16.53 -1.02
CA TRP A 480 6.17 15.50 -1.48
C TRP A 480 6.70 15.85 -2.89
N ASP A 481 8.03 15.78 -3.04
CA ASP A 481 8.75 15.90 -4.31
C ASP A 481 9.44 14.56 -4.61
N PHE A 482 8.94 13.84 -5.61
CA PHE A 482 9.52 12.56 -6.03
C PHE A 482 10.94 12.72 -6.61
N ALA A 483 11.28 13.88 -7.17
CA ALA A 483 12.60 14.17 -7.71
C ALA A 483 13.62 14.51 -6.63
N GLY A 484 13.15 14.98 -5.47
CA GLY A 484 13.96 15.31 -4.30
C GLY A 484 14.17 14.12 -3.34
N GLN A 485 14.27 14.45 -2.08
CA GLN A 485 14.20 13.55 -0.92
C GLN A 485 13.40 14.21 0.18
N LEU A 486 13.07 13.46 1.24
CA LEU A 486 12.47 14.06 2.43
C LEU A 486 13.35 15.18 3.00
N ASP A 487 12.72 16.17 3.61
CA ASP A 487 13.39 17.33 4.23
C ASP A 487 14.14 16.96 5.53
N TRP A 488 15.09 16.01 5.43
CA TRP A 488 15.87 15.49 6.58
C TRP A 488 16.54 16.58 7.40
N TYR A 489 16.89 17.73 6.79
CA TYR A 489 17.47 18.89 7.46
C TYR A 489 16.56 19.48 8.55
N LEU A 490 15.25 19.23 8.46
CA LEU A 490 14.30 19.66 9.48
C LEU A 490 14.61 19.07 10.86
N LEU A 491 15.26 17.90 10.92
CA LEU A 491 15.69 17.30 12.19
C LEU A 491 16.83 18.06 12.89
N GLU A 492 17.38 19.11 12.29
CA GLU A 492 18.23 20.06 12.98
C GLU A 492 17.44 21.00 13.90
N ASN A 493 16.12 21.16 13.64
CA ASN A 493 15.23 22.00 14.42
C ASN A 493 14.59 21.22 15.57
N ARG A 494 14.55 21.83 16.74
CA ARG A 494 13.95 21.21 17.94
C ARG A 494 12.50 20.80 17.75
N GLU A 495 11.68 21.63 17.12
CA GLU A 495 10.25 21.38 16.92
C GLU A 495 9.99 20.15 16.05
N ASN A 496 10.81 19.95 15.01
CA ASN A 496 10.72 18.78 14.13
C ASN A 496 11.23 17.51 14.83
N GLN A 497 12.28 17.61 15.66
CA GLN A 497 12.69 16.50 16.54
C GLN A 497 11.60 16.11 17.53
N GLN A 498 10.89 17.09 18.09
CA GLN A 498 9.76 16.86 18.99
C GLN A 498 8.58 16.21 18.26
N MET A 499 8.32 16.60 17.01
CA MET A 499 7.30 15.96 16.16
C MET A 499 7.66 14.50 15.87
N GLN A 500 8.90 14.22 15.47
CA GLN A 500 9.35 12.84 15.24
C GLN A 500 9.26 12.00 16.52
N ARG A 501 9.61 12.57 17.67
CA ARG A 501 9.44 11.90 18.96
C ARG A 501 7.97 11.63 19.28
N PHE A 502 7.08 12.57 18.96
CA PHE A 502 5.63 12.36 19.11
C PHE A 502 5.15 11.17 18.28
N PHE A 503 5.49 11.12 16.99
CA PHE A 503 5.12 9.98 16.12
C PHE A 503 5.63 8.65 16.68
N LYS A 504 6.88 8.63 17.13
CA LYS A 504 7.46 7.44 17.77
C LYS A 504 6.66 6.97 18.98
N GLU A 505 6.33 7.86 19.89
CA GLU A 505 5.69 7.49 21.15
C GLU A 505 4.20 7.15 20.94
N ILE A 506 3.49 7.88 20.08
CA ILE A 506 2.07 7.59 19.83
C ILE A 506 1.87 6.32 19.00
N ASN A 507 2.76 6.02 18.05
CA ASN A 507 2.73 4.75 17.32
C ASN A 507 2.98 3.57 18.26
N ARG A 508 3.94 3.67 19.17
CA ARG A 508 4.21 2.65 20.19
C ARG A 508 3.02 2.49 21.15
N PHE A 509 2.42 3.61 21.53
CA PHE A 509 1.20 3.61 22.31
C PHE A 509 0.09 2.85 21.58
N TYR A 510 -0.16 3.15 20.31
CA TYR A 510 -1.12 2.40 19.48
C TYR A 510 -0.84 0.89 19.49
N LEU A 511 0.39 0.47 19.21
CA LEU A 511 0.76 -0.95 19.18
C LEU A 511 0.57 -1.64 20.53
N SER A 512 0.75 -0.93 21.64
CA SER A 512 0.66 -1.48 23.00
C SER A 512 -0.78 -1.56 23.55
N GLN A 513 -1.73 -0.82 22.94
CA GLN A 513 -3.11 -0.70 23.44
C GLN A 513 -4.09 -1.53 22.61
N SER A 514 -4.36 -2.77 23.04
CA SER A 514 -5.30 -3.67 22.35
C SER A 514 -6.69 -3.07 22.09
N PRO A 515 -7.27 -2.18 22.94
CA PRO A 515 -8.53 -1.53 22.61
C PRO A 515 -8.50 -0.73 21.30
N LEU A 516 -7.32 -0.27 20.83
CA LEU A 516 -7.22 0.54 19.62
C LEU A 516 -7.22 -0.26 18.32
N TRP A 517 -7.07 -1.61 18.38
CA TRP A 517 -6.91 -2.39 17.15
C TRP A 517 -7.53 -3.81 17.17
N GLU A 518 -7.90 -4.37 18.33
CA GLU A 518 -8.35 -5.77 18.39
C GLU A 518 -9.80 -5.95 17.91
N ILE A 519 -10.63 -4.92 18.03
CA ILE A 519 -11.99 -4.90 17.48
C ILE A 519 -12.14 -3.64 16.61
N ASP A 520 -11.57 -3.67 15.41
CA ASP A 520 -11.56 -2.53 14.48
C ASP A 520 -12.77 -2.52 13.52
N PHE A 521 -13.42 -3.67 13.31
CA PHE A 521 -14.39 -3.83 12.24
C PHE A 521 -15.81 -4.14 12.76
N SER A 522 -16.09 -3.77 14.00
CA SER A 522 -17.38 -3.99 14.65
C SER A 522 -17.71 -2.89 15.67
N TRP A 523 -18.99 -2.59 15.82
CA TRP A 523 -19.50 -1.69 16.84
C TRP A 523 -19.15 -2.12 18.28
N GLU A 524 -18.85 -3.38 18.51
CA GLU A 524 -18.43 -3.88 19.83
C GLU A 524 -17.15 -3.20 20.33
N GLY A 525 -16.28 -2.76 19.41
CA GLY A 525 -15.02 -2.09 19.70
C GLY A 525 -15.10 -0.57 19.84
N PHE A 526 -16.29 0.04 19.66
CA PHE A 526 -16.42 1.50 19.61
C PHE A 526 -17.71 1.98 20.29
N GLU A 527 -17.60 3.10 21.02
CA GLU A 527 -18.75 3.78 21.59
C GLU A 527 -18.51 5.29 21.66
N TRP A 528 -19.43 6.09 21.15
CA TRP A 528 -19.43 7.53 21.38
C TRP A 528 -19.74 7.87 22.84
N LEU A 529 -18.93 8.72 23.46
CA LEU A 529 -19.23 9.36 24.73
C LEU A 529 -19.70 10.80 24.52
N VAL A 530 -19.07 11.54 23.60
CA VAL A 530 -19.46 12.87 23.14
C VAL A 530 -19.24 12.94 21.64
N ALA A 531 -20.34 12.97 20.87
CA ALA A 531 -20.29 12.99 19.40
C ALA A 531 -20.65 14.35 18.79
N ASP A 532 -21.32 15.23 19.54
CA ASP A 532 -22.06 16.38 19.01
C ASP A 532 -21.64 17.73 19.62
N ASP A 533 -20.50 17.80 20.33
CA ASP A 533 -19.99 19.07 20.87
C ASP A 533 -19.26 19.87 19.78
N ASN A 534 -20.03 20.30 18.80
CA ASN A 534 -19.54 21.13 17.70
C ASN A 534 -19.11 22.53 18.14
N HIS A 535 -19.68 23.05 19.24
CA HIS A 535 -19.34 24.37 19.75
C HIS A 535 -17.89 24.45 20.23
N ASN A 536 -17.43 23.42 20.94
CA ASN A 536 -16.04 23.32 21.40
C ASN A 536 -15.14 22.58 20.41
N ASN A 537 -15.67 22.03 19.33
CA ASN A 537 -14.94 21.13 18.40
C ASN A 537 -14.27 19.94 19.12
N VAL A 538 -14.98 19.37 20.07
CA VAL A 538 -14.51 18.23 20.88
C VAL A 538 -15.27 16.97 20.52
N VAL A 539 -14.56 15.87 20.39
CA VAL A 539 -15.13 14.52 20.32
C VAL A 539 -14.52 13.65 21.40
N VAL A 540 -15.35 12.80 22.03
CA VAL A 540 -14.89 11.81 23.00
C VAL A 540 -15.52 10.47 22.68
N PHE A 541 -14.70 9.42 22.58
CA PHE A 541 -15.17 8.07 22.32
C PHE A 541 -14.35 7.04 23.07
N LEU A 542 -14.94 5.88 23.24
CA LEU A 542 -14.35 4.73 23.91
C LEU A 542 -14.04 3.64 22.90
N ARG A 543 -12.85 3.07 23.01
CA ARG A 543 -12.44 1.85 22.34
C ARG A 543 -12.41 0.69 23.32
N ARG A 544 -12.71 -0.52 22.82
CA ARG A 544 -12.77 -1.72 23.66
C ARG A 544 -12.10 -2.90 22.96
N ASP A 545 -11.38 -3.73 23.74
CA ASP A 545 -10.85 -4.99 23.26
C ASP A 545 -11.75 -6.18 23.67
N ARG A 546 -11.35 -7.40 23.28
CA ARG A 546 -12.11 -8.63 23.52
C ARG A 546 -12.12 -9.06 24.99
N GLU A 547 -11.17 -8.61 25.79
CA GLU A 547 -11.13 -8.84 27.24
C GLU A 547 -11.98 -7.83 28.01
N GLY A 548 -12.59 -6.86 27.32
CA GLY A 548 -13.42 -5.81 27.91
C GLY A 548 -12.61 -4.64 28.47
N ARG A 549 -11.28 -4.58 28.23
CA ARG A 549 -10.48 -3.41 28.57
C ARG A 549 -10.93 -2.23 27.71
N THR A 550 -10.95 -1.06 28.30
CA THR A 550 -11.43 0.15 27.63
C THR A 550 -10.38 1.26 27.62
N LEU A 551 -10.37 2.02 26.56
CA LEU A 551 -9.55 3.22 26.40
C LEU A 551 -10.43 4.35 25.88
N ILE A 552 -10.43 5.49 26.56
CA ILE A 552 -11.16 6.69 26.16
C ILE A 552 -10.20 7.62 25.43
N ALA A 553 -10.57 8.06 24.23
CA ALA A 553 -9.89 9.09 23.47
C ALA A 553 -10.74 10.38 23.49
N ALA A 554 -10.16 11.47 23.96
CA ALA A 554 -10.78 12.81 23.94
C ALA A 554 -9.91 13.73 23.08
N VAL A 555 -10.49 14.25 22.00
CA VAL A 555 -9.78 15.07 21.00
C VAL A 555 -10.43 16.42 20.90
N ASN A 556 -9.63 17.47 21.08
CA ASN A 556 -10.01 18.86 20.93
C ASN A 556 -9.39 19.45 19.66
N PHE A 557 -10.22 19.74 18.68
CA PHE A 557 -9.80 20.37 17.41
C PHE A 557 -9.91 21.90 17.43
N SER A 558 -10.24 22.49 18.59
CA SER A 558 -10.25 23.95 18.79
C SER A 558 -8.86 24.43 19.23
N PRO A 559 -8.44 25.66 18.83
CA PRO A 559 -7.26 26.31 19.40
C PRO A 559 -7.47 26.81 20.84
N VAL A 560 -8.66 26.62 21.39
CA VAL A 560 -8.99 26.95 22.77
C VAL A 560 -8.96 25.70 23.62
N GLY A 561 -8.10 25.67 24.65
CA GLY A 561 -8.05 24.57 25.60
C GLY A 561 -9.26 24.55 26.53
N GLN A 562 -9.65 23.37 26.98
CA GLN A 562 -10.75 23.18 27.92
C GLN A 562 -10.19 22.88 29.32
N GLY A 563 -10.33 23.82 30.26
CA GLY A 563 -9.81 23.68 31.64
C GLY A 563 -10.60 22.70 32.49
N GLU A 564 -11.92 22.65 32.29
CA GLU A 564 -12.88 21.81 33.03
C GLU A 564 -13.87 21.18 32.05
N TYR A 565 -13.45 20.12 31.35
CA TYR A 565 -14.31 19.44 30.39
C TYR A 565 -14.94 18.19 31.02
N ARG A 566 -16.26 18.18 31.11
CA ARG A 566 -17.00 17.09 31.73
C ARG A 566 -17.61 16.19 30.68
N PHE A 567 -17.40 14.86 30.85
CA PHE A 567 -18.11 13.87 30.06
C PHE A 567 -18.42 12.61 30.86
N GLY A 568 -19.47 11.91 30.44
CA GLY A 568 -19.91 10.67 31.07
C GLY A 568 -18.96 9.51 30.77
N VAL A 569 -18.73 8.65 31.77
CA VAL A 569 -17.81 7.51 31.67
C VAL A 569 -18.45 6.21 32.15
N PRO A 570 -17.95 5.02 31.69
CA PRO A 570 -18.31 3.74 32.29
C PRO A 570 -18.04 3.67 33.82
N PRO A 571 -18.73 2.77 34.56
CA PRO A 571 -18.55 2.64 36.02
C PRO A 571 -17.13 2.18 36.37
N LYS A 572 -16.34 3.08 36.93
CA LYS A 572 -15.03 2.86 37.57
C LYS A 572 -14.90 3.81 38.74
N LYS A 573 -13.96 3.58 39.64
CA LYS A 573 -13.70 4.50 40.75
C LYS A 573 -12.82 5.66 40.35
N ILE A 574 -11.83 5.36 39.50
CA ILE A 574 -10.77 6.29 39.12
C ILE A 574 -10.44 6.08 37.64
N TYR A 575 -10.15 7.17 36.94
CA TYR A 575 -9.49 7.18 35.64
C TYR A 575 -8.09 7.79 35.72
N ARG A 576 -7.24 7.49 34.76
CA ARG A 576 -5.92 8.12 34.62
C ARG A 576 -5.67 8.54 33.18
N GLU A 577 -5.00 9.67 33.02
CA GLU A 577 -4.43 10.04 31.74
C GLU A 577 -3.24 9.13 31.45
N VAL A 578 -3.32 8.34 30.36
CA VAL A 578 -2.28 7.39 29.96
C VAL A 578 -1.44 7.89 28.78
N PHE A 579 -1.96 8.87 28.03
CA PHE A 579 -1.22 9.57 26.98
C PHE A 579 -1.81 10.98 26.77
N SER A 580 -0.95 11.95 26.47
CA SER A 580 -1.36 13.33 26.12
C SER A 580 -0.45 13.87 25.03
N THR A 581 -1.05 14.57 24.07
CA THR A 581 -0.30 15.24 22.99
C THR A 581 0.37 16.53 23.42
N ASP A 582 0.07 17.06 24.62
CA ASP A 582 0.59 18.32 25.14
C ASP A 582 1.87 18.18 25.97
N LEU A 583 2.55 17.04 25.89
CA LEU A 583 3.84 16.90 26.60
C LEU A 583 4.91 17.85 26.00
N PRO A 584 5.74 18.47 26.84
CA PRO A 584 6.84 19.32 26.40
C PRO A 584 7.82 18.61 25.45
N GLU A 585 7.99 17.29 25.64
CA GLU A 585 8.82 16.44 24.78
C GLU A 585 8.29 16.33 23.33
N TYR A 586 7.00 16.65 23.12
CA TYR A 586 6.33 16.66 21.82
C TYR A 586 6.12 18.09 21.28
N GLY A 587 6.61 19.11 22.00
CA GLY A 587 6.40 20.53 21.67
C GLY A 587 5.10 21.11 22.22
N GLY A 588 4.45 20.41 23.16
CA GLY A 588 3.33 20.95 23.96
C GLY A 588 3.82 21.83 25.10
N THR A 589 2.88 22.40 25.87
CA THR A 589 3.18 23.25 27.04
C THR A 589 3.34 22.43 28.33
N GLY A 590 2.66 21.30 28.44
CA GLY A 590 2.52 20.52 29.67
C GLY A 590 1.46 21.07 30.64
N ASP A 591 0.84 22.21 30.33
CA ASP A 591 -0.13 22.88 31.24
C ASP A 591 -1.48 22.16 31.30
N TRP A 592 -1.79 21.37 30.25
CA TRP A 592 -3.07 20.68 30.07
C TRP A 592 -3.02 19.22 30.55
N ARG A 593 -2.05 18.88 31.37
CA ARG A 593 -1.95 17.56 32.00
C ARG A 593 -3.03 17.38 33.07
N ASN A 594 -3.56 16.17 33.12
CA ASN A 594 -4.46 15.76 34.17
C ASN A 594 -3.72 15.13 35.34
N GLU A 595 -4.34 15.16 36.54
CA GLU A 595 -3.77 14.52 37.72
C GLU A 595 -3.63 13.01 37.51
N LYS A 596 -2.71 12.39 38.26
CA LYS A 596 -2.47 10.94 38.21
C LYS A 596 -3.70 10.10 38.55
N SER A 597 -4.69 10.70 39.20
CA SER A 597 -5.92 10.06 39.61
C SER A 597 -7.07 11.03 39.40
N ILE A 598 -7.96 10.71 38.46
CA ILE A 598 -9.14 11.49 38.11
C ILE A 598 -10.33 10.81 38.81
N GLU A 599 -10.90 11.49 39.78
CA GLU A 599 -12.05 10.99 40.51
C GLU A 599 -13.31 10.96 39.64
N VAL A 600 -14.06 9.89 39.74
CA VAL A 600 -15.36 9.76 39.10
C VAL A 600 -16.43 10.32 40.00
N LEU A 601 -17.16 11.31 39.50
CA LEU A 601 -18.20 12.01 40.25
C LEU A 601 -19.59 11.44 39.92
N PRO A 602 -20.49 11.30 40.89
CA PRO A 602 -21.88 10.86 40.68
C PRO A 602 -22.72 12.01 40.10
N ILE A 603 -22.22 12.61 39.01
CA ILE A 603 -22.87 13.70 38.29
C ILE A 603 -23.20 13.18 36.91
N PRO A 604 -24.49 13.04 36.55
CA PRO A 604 -24.89 12.57 35.23
C PRO A 604 -24.38 13.49 34.13
N SER A 605 -23.88 12.88 33.02
CA SER A 605 -23.43 13.59 31.82
C SER A 605 -23.49 12.67 30.61
N HIS A 606 -23.92 13.19 29.46
CA HIS A 606 -23.96 12.49 28.19
C HIS A 606 -24.59 11.08 28.27
N GLY A 607 -25.75 10.98 28.95
CA GLY A 607 -26.51 9.73 29.07
C GLY A 607 -25.94 8.71 30.06
N ARG A 608 -24.93 9.07 30.87
CA ARG A 608 -24.35 8.22 31.91
C ARG A 608 -24.59 8.82 33.29
N GLU A 609 -24.73 7.97 34.30
CA GLU A 609 -25.02 8.39 35.68
C GLU A 609 -23.85 9.06 36.39
N GLN A 610 -22.64 8.86 35.86
CA GLN A 610 -21.39 9.37 36.41
C GLN A 610 -20.47 9.96 35.33
N SER A 611 -19.59 10.85 35.74
CA SER A 611 -18.71 11.58 34.83
C SER A 611 -17.35 11.86 35.46
N VAL A 612 -16.41 12.22 34.57
CA VAL A 612 -15.13 12.81 34.95
C VAL A 612 -15.08 14.27 34.49
N CYS A 613 -14.25 15.07 35.12
CA CYS A 613 -13.92 16.43 34.72
C CYS A 613 -12.41 16.49 34.44
N VAL A 614 -12.03 16.85 33.22
CA VAL A 614 -10.65 16.78 32.76
C VAL A 614 -10.22 18.07 32.05
N LYS A 615 -8.92 18.26 31.90
CA LYS A 615 -8.35 19.27 31.04
C LYS A 615 -8.12 18.66 29.64
N LEU A 616 -8.43 19.40 28.57
CA LEU A 616 -8.12 19.02 27.21
C LEU A 616 -7.27 20.11 26.55
N PRO A 617 -6.10 19.75 25.97
CA PRO A 617 -5.21 20.71 25.34
C PRO A 617 -5.84 21.34 24.08
N PRO A 618 -5.47 22.57 23.76
CA PRO A 618 -5.85 23.18 22.48
C PRO A 618 -5.19 22.42 21.34
N LEU A 619 -5.93 22.16 20.25
CA LEU A 619 -5.44 21.38 19.09
C LEU A 619 -4.67 20.13 19.56
N GLY A 620 -5.32 19.32 20.40
CA GLY A 620 -4.66 18.17 21.01
C GLY A 620 -5.61 17.10 21.49
N ALA A 621 -5.05 16.04 22.06
CA ALA A 621 -5.79 14.89 22.56
C ALA A 621 -5.22 14.37 23.88
N ALA A 622 -6.10 13.77 24.67
CA ALA A 622 -5.74 13.02 25.87
C ALA A 622 -6.45 11.66 25.86
N PHE A 623 -5.75 10.63 26.35
CA PHE A 623 -6.26 9.28 26.46
C PHE A 623 -6.38 8.88 27.93
N PHE A 624 -7.50 8.22 28.26
CA PHE A 624 -7.80 7.84 29.63
C PHE A 624 -8.13 6.35 29.74
N ALA A 625 -7.58 5.71 30.76
CA ALA A 625 -7.90 4.33 31.11
C ALA A 625 -8.45 4.25 32.53
N GLY A 626 -9.39 3.32 32.75
CA GLY A 626 -9.97 3.07 34.07
C GLY A 626 -9.05 2.24 34.96
N GLU A 627 -9.32 2.26 36.28
CA GLU A 627 -8.58 1.46 37.25
C GLU A 627 -8.58 -0.02 36.89
N GLY A 628 -7.40 -0.65 36.93
CA GLY A 628 -7.17 -2.05 36.53
C GLY A 628 -6.96 -2.31 35.03
N GLU A 629 -7.10 -1.30 34.17
CA GLU A 629 -6.99 -1.46 32.71
C GLU A 629 -5.62 -1.05 32.15
N TRP A 630 -4.72 -0.53 33.00
CA TRP A 630 -3.48 0.10 32.55
C TRP A 630 -2.22 -0.44 33.23
N GLU A 631 -2.25 -1.63 33.85
CA GLU A 631 -1.01 -2.21 34.35
C GLU A 631 0.00 -2.33 33.22
N SER A 632 0.97 -1.43 33.25
CA SER A 632 2.05 -1.37 32.28
C SER A 632 2.74 -2.74 32.20
N ARG A 633 2.91 -3.25 30.99
CA ARG A 633 3.93 -4.25 30.69
C ARG A 633 5.33 -3.61 30.83
N GLU A 634 5.61 -2.95 31.95
CA GLU A 634 6.93 -2.43 32.28
C GLU A 634 7.94 -3.52 32.72
N LYS A 635 7.52 -4.79 32.67
CA LYS A 635 8.37 -5.91 33.05
C LYS A 635 8.38 -7.01 32.03
N THR A 636 8.83 -6.78 30.81
CA THR A 636 9.42 -7.83 29.96
C THR A 636 9.98 -7.25 28.67
N THR A 637 11.06 -6.51 28.72
CA THR A 637 12.07 -6.40 27.66
C THR A 637 13.34 -5.78 28.21
N GLU A 638 13.98 -6.46 29.16
CA GLU A 638 15.44 -6.46 29.14
C GLU A 638 15.83 -7.54 28.11
N PRO A 639 16.63 -7.23 27.11
CA PRO A 639 17.23 -8.27 26.29
C PRO A 639 18.14 -9.06 27.21
N SER A 640 17.79 -10.32 27.47
CA SER A 640 18.74 -11.29 28.03
C SER A 640 19.96 -11.30 27.12
N GLY A 641 21.04 -10.70 27.61
CA GLY A 641 22.33 -10.80 26.97
C GLY A 641 22.74 -12.27 26.83
N VAL A 642 23.07 -12.68 25.63
CA VAL A 642 24.24 -13.48 25.22
C VAL A 642 24.50 -13.16 23.74
#